data_680994055e0e3b387ad03420fb43c254
#
_entry.id   680994055e0e3b387ad03420fb43c254
#
_cell.length_a   1.000
_cell.length_b   1.000
_cell.length_c   1.000
_cell.angle_alpha   90.00
_cell.angle_beta   90.00
_cell.angle_gamma   90.00
#
_symmetry.space_group_name_H-M   'P 1'
#
loop_
_entity.id
_entity.type
_entity.pdbx_description
1 polymer ?
#
loop_
_entity_poly.entity_id
_entity_poly.type
_entity_poly.pdbx_seq_one_letter_code
_entity_poly.pdbx_strand_id
1 'polypeptide(L)'
;QETLKEENQQIILVKTKEQTKLSPTEPIASTNQNFCVIAGKEYCIKIMAVYESLAKNSDNFNLWVCCTDAITHKFLNEKNLKNMHLIRVEEIENDQLRAVKQERMINEYCWTLKSFLIEYILKNNDIEQVLYCDGDIYFFSNPASIFNEWGSASIFLTPQRDLDWVEQKYGKYQAGIIGFRKDEIGLSAVQWWKDRCIEWCGVVENNGRFGDQKYLDQLPIMYDNVRISSNLGVNAAPWNIIYNNDFNVSLQGDNVFINNDPLVAYHFSCITIYDSDKYDLWSMHQLNIQKEIMNYIYVPYLDLLEKLIKNYQNSYPGIIKATLSTKDFLQAKTKYQSTKLKKRMIKYNNYLLLTSIFSKEYLVKGLAMYHSLSRQIDNFHMWICTMDSETYDVLSNLNLKNVTLIPVESFETSQLKEIKQQRTLQEYCWTIKATLLEHLLSTHADIDHLFYCDSDLYFFSNPLSVIDDFGRFSVYLCRQRGTEVLEHFHGQYQAGFIGFKNERNSRKILNWWKKKCLEECSEVYNDERKSWGDQLYLDRIPELFENIKVNQNPGINAAPWNLILNNTEQEVTTRENNVYIDNNPLIFFHFGSLLILNENEFDLWKLEKVDISSSTLMYIYNPYLTKVKEILSSLSNNTQFFANLPSGYIAKNPYSIASL
;
A
#
# COMPACT_ATOMS: atom_id res chain seq x y z
N GLN A 1 -15.68 38.01 46.58
CA GLN A 1 -15.32 37.31 45.34
C GLN A 1 -13.80 37.13 45.19
N GLU A 2 -12.96 37.96 45.77
CA GLU A 2 -11.49 37.80 45.79
C GLU A 2 -11.05 36.79 46.86
N THR A 3 -11.69 36.71 47.97
CA THR A 3 -11.37 35.76 49.06
C THR A 3 -11.64 34.29 48.68
N LEU A 4 -12.63 34.04 47.84
CA LEU A 4 -12.93 32.68 47.30
C LEU A 4 -11.95 32.25 46.20
N LYS A 5 -11.23 33.16 45.57
CA LYS A 5 -10.19 32.82 44.59
C LYS A 5 -8.87 32.43 45.24
N GLU A 6 -8.52 33.05 46.35
CA GLU A 6 -7.30 32.75 47.12
C GLU A 6 -7.40 31.41 47.85
N GLU A 7 -8.55 31.07 48.44
CA GLU A 7 -8.76 29.76 49.05
C GLU A 7 -8.73 28.61 48.02
N ASN A 8 -9.28 28.79 46.81
CA ASN A 8 -9.21 27.79 45.78
C ASN A 8 -7.79 27.60 45.18
N GLN A 9 -6.97 28.66 45.12
CA GLN A 9 -5.58 28.55 44.70
C GLN A 9 -4.71 27.86 45.75
N GLN A 10 -4.97 28.05 47.06
CA GLN A 10 -4.24 27.32 48.10
C GLN A 10 -4.63 25.85 48.17
N ILE A 11 -5.87 25.47 47.90
CA ILE A 11 -6.30 24.04 47.84
C ILE A 11 -5.69 23.33 46.65
N ILE A 12 -5.49 24.00 45.52
CA ILE A 12 -4.80 23.44 44.34
C ILE A 12 -3.29 23.29 44.60
N LEU A 13 -2.65 24.21 45.35
CA LEU A 13 -1.23 24.15 45.67
C LEU A 13 -0.87 23.12 46.75
N VAL A 14 -1.80 22.75 47.63
CA VAL A 14 -1.58 21.71 48.64
C VAL A 14 -1.77 20.31 48.07
N LYS A 15 -2.66 20.11 47.08
CA LYS A 15 -2.83 18.81 46.41
C LYS A 15 -1.72 18.48 45.40
N THR A 16 -0.92 19.44 44.98
CA THR A 16 0.21 19.18 44.03
C THR A 16 1.55 18.92 44.74
N LYS A 17 1.63 18.90 46.06
CA LYS A 17 2.88 18.68 46.81
C LYS A 17 3.06 17.33 47.49
N GLU A 18 2.10 16.42 47.40
CA GLU A 18 2.27 15.04 47.90
C GLU A 18 2.14 13.98 46.77
N GLN A 19 2.87 14.19 45.67
CA GLN A 19 3.32 13.04 44.87
C GLN A 19 4.63 12.54 45.52
N THR A 20 4.50 11.67 46.47
CA THR A 20 5.61 10.87 47.03
C THR A 20 6.44 10.29 45.92
N LYS A 21 7.69 10.70 45.78
CA LYS A 21 8.73 9.98 45.06
C LYS A 21 8.83 8.58 45.69
N LEU A 22 8.13 7.62 45.08
CA LEU A 22 8.44 6.21 45.31
C LEU A 22 9.86 5.96 44.76
N SER A 23 10.75 5.53 45.63
CA SER A 23 12.08 5.00 45.29
C SER A 23 11.93 3.89 44.24
N PRO A 24 12.96 3.66 43.37
CA PRO A 24 12.93 2.55 42.44
C PRO A 24 12.77 1.26 43.22
N THR A 25 11.59 0.62 43.12
CA THR A 25 11.34 -0.70 43.64
C THR A 25 12.21 -1.68 42.83
N GLU A 26 12.84 -2.63 43.55
CA GLU A 26 13.57 -3.76 42.98
C GLU A 26 12.69 -4.44 41.89
N PRO A 27 13.33 -5.00 40.82
CA PRO A 27 12.56 -5.67 39.77
C PRO A 27 11.80 -6.84 40.40
N ILE A 28 10.46 -6.73 40.36
CA ILE A 28 9.56 -7.82 40.75
C ILE A 28 9.90 -9.03 39.89
N ALA A 29 10.16 -10.17 40.50
CA ALA A 29 10.42 -11.44 39.82
C ALA A 29 9.38 -11.64 38.70
N SER A 30 9.79 -12.13 37.54
CA SER A 30 9.06 -12.25 36.31
C SER A 30 7.69 -12.91 36.49
N THR A 31 6.69 -12.16 36.86
CA THR A 31 5.30 -12.61 36.82
C THR A 31 4.86 -12.73 35.38
N ASN A 32 4.20 -13.83 34.99
CA ASN A 32 3.65 -14.02 33.65
C ASN A 32 2.79 -12.83 33.25
N GLN A 33 3.08 -12.27 32.08
CA GLN A 33 2.30 -11.15 31.51
C GLN A 33 1.00 -11.71 30.95
N ASN A 34 -0.10 -11.47 31.63
CA ASN A 34 -1.39 -12.04 31.24
C ASN A 34 -2.24 -11.04 30.49
N PHE A 35 -2.58 -11.39 29.25
CA PHE A 35 -3.42 -10.58 28.34
C PHE A 35 -4.73 -11.28 28.06
N CYS A 36 -5.78 -10.50 27.80
CA CYS A 36 -7.01 -11.05 27.23
C CYS A 36 -7.58 -10.16 26.13
N VAL A 37 -8.30 -10.78 25.20
CA VAL A 37 -8.85 -10.13 24.01
C VAL A 37 -10.12 -10.84 23.57
N ILE A 38 -11.03 -10.11 22.90
CA ILE A 38 -12.24 -10.66 22.29
C ILE A 38 -12.02 -10.77 20.78
N ALA A 39 -12.39 -11.91 20.21
CA ALA A 39 -12.23 -12.21 18.79
C ALA A 39 -13.50 -12.75 18.16
N GLY A 40 -13.96 -12.09 17.10
CA GLY A 40 -14.89 -12.64 16.12
C GLY A 40 -14.17 -12.94 14.80
N LYS A 41 -14.83 -13.61 13.87
CA LYS A 41 -14.25 -14.04 12.58
C LYS A 41 -13.66 -12.88 11.77
N GLU A 42 -14.23 -11.68 11.90
CA GLU A 42 -13.75 -10.45 11.23
C GLU A 42 -12.40 -9.95 11.79
N TYR A 43 -12.09 -10.33 13.02
CA TYR A 43 -10.87 -9.91 13.74
C TYR A 43 -9.78 -10.99 13.77
N CYS A 44 -10.01 -12.20 13.26
CA CYS A 44 -9.03 -13.30 13.33
C CYS A 44 -7.64 -12.91 12.86
N ILE A 45 -7.52 -12.19 11.74
CA ILE A 45 -6.23 -11.75 11.20
C ILE A 45 -5.57 -10.71 12.11
N LYS A 46 -6.34 -9.78 12.66
CA LYS A 46 -5.84 -8.79 13.62
C LYS A 46 -5.40 -9.45 14.93
N ILE A 47 -6.15 -10.45 15.44
CA ILE A 47 -5.75 -11.24 16.62
C ILE A 47 -4.44 -12.01 16.38
N MET A 48 -4.25 -12.57 15.20
CA MET A 48 -2.96 -13.18 14.83
C MET A 48 -1.84 -12.15 14.86
N ALA A 49 -2.10 -10.90 14.46
CA ALA A 49 -1.11 -9.83 14.56
C ALA A 49 -0.82 -9.42 16.01
N VAL A 50 -1.82 -9.38 16.89
CA VAL A 50 -1.63 -9.21 18.35
C VAL A 50 -0.69 -10.30 18.87
N TYR A 51 -1.01 -11.57 18.59
CA TYR A 51 -0.21 -12.70 19.05
C TYR A 51 1.23 -12.65 18.53
N GLU A 52 1.44 -12.46 17.21
CA GLU A 52 2.78 -12.41 16.63
C GLU A 52 3.60 -11.23 17.16
N SER A 53 2.96 -10.09 17.45
CA SER A 53 3.65 -8.95 18.06
C SER A 53 4.05 -9.20 19.51
N LEU A 54 3.20 -9.86 20.29
CA LEU A 54 3.54 -10.31 21.65
C LEU A 54 4.69 -11.33 21.63
N ALA A 55 4.57 -12.37 20.82
CA ALA A 55 5.56 -13.43 20.70
C ALA A 55 6.95 -12.93 20.21
N LYS A 56 6.96 -11.86 19.41
CA LYS A 56 8.18 -11.20 18.96
C LYS A 56 8.88 -10.42 20.09
N ASN A 57 8.11 -9.83 21.00
CA ASN A 57 8.62 -8.87 21.98
C ASN A 57 8.66 -9.41 23.43
N SER A 58 8.11 -10.61 23.69
CA SER A 58 8.13 -11.23 25.03
C SER A 58 8.10 -12.75 24.92
N ASP A 59 8.96 -13.40 25.71
CA ASP A 59 8.96 -14.85 25.87
C ASP A 59 8.03 -15.31 27.01
N ASN A 60 7.56 -14.38 27.85
CA ASN A 60 6.83 -14.64 29.08
C ASN A 60 5.44 -13.98 29.09
N PHE A 61 4.54 -14.45 28.23
CA PHE A 61 3.17 -13.99 28.18
C PHE A 61 2.16 -15.13 28.09
N ASN A 62 0.92 -14.87 28.49
CA ASN A 62 -0.28 -15.66 28.17
C ASN A 62 -1.30 -14.76 27.49
N LEU A 63 -1.96 -15.27 26.46
CA LEU A 63 -3.03 -14.57 25.75
C LEU A 63 -4.32 -15.41 25.80
N TRP A 64 -5.30 -14.95 26.59
CA TRP A 64 -6.65 -15.52 26.58
C TRP A 64 -7.48 -14.87 25.49
N VAL A 65 -8.03 -15.68 24.61
CA VAL A 65 -8.86 -15.21 23.49
C VAL A 65 -10.28 -15.69 23.67
N CYS A 66 -11.21 -14.78 23.95
CA CYS A 66 -12.64 -15.07 23.94
C CYS A 66 -13.17 -15.11 22.50
N CYS A 67 -13.48 -16.28 22.01
CA CYS A 67 -14.01 -16.51 20.67
C CYS A 67 -15.53 -16.32 20.67
N THR A 68 -16.04 -15.31 19.95
CA THR A 68 -17.47 -14.99 19.87
C THR A 68 -18.25 -15.87 18.91
N ASP A 69 -17.57 -16.72 18.14
CA ASP A 69 -18.16 -17.67 17.19
C ASP A 69 -17.30 -18.93 17.03
N ALA A 70 -17.93 -20.01 16.57
CA ALA A 70 -17.30 -21.32 16.41
C ALA A 70 -16.22 -21.34 15.30
N ILE A 71 -16.34 -20.47 14.29
CA ILE A 71 -15.38 -20.38 13.16
C ILE A 71 -14.06 -19.82 13.68
N THR A 72 -14.12 -18.75 14.47
CA THR A 72 -12.98 -18.14 15.16
C THR A 72 -12.28 -19.15 16.06
N HIS A 73 -13.04 -19.84 16.93
CA HIS A 73 -12.49 -20.84 17.82
C HIS A 73 -11.78 -21.97 17.07
N LYS A 74 -12.44 -22.51 16.02
CA LYS A 74 -11.85 -23.56 15.19
C LYS A 74 -10.55 -23.10 14.54
N PHE A 75 -10.56 -21.92 13.91
CA PHE A 75 -9.38 -21.35 13.24
C PHE A 75 -8.17 -21.22 14.20
N LEU A 76 -8.38 -20.59 15.35
CA LEU A 76 -7.31 -20.37 16.34
C LEU A 76 -6.83 -21.66 17.00
N ASN A 77 -7.75 -22.60 17.27
CA ASN A 77 -7.41 -23.90 17.85
C ASN A 77 -6.52 -24.74 16.90
N GLU A 78 -6.80 -24.71 15.60
CA GLU A 78 -5.98 -25.41 14.58
C GLU A 78 -4.55 -24.85 14.48
N LYS A 79 -4.31 -23.59 14.90
CA LYS A 79 -2.96 -23.00 14.93
C LYS A 79 -2.11 -23.50 16.07
N ASN A 80 -2.72 -24.01 17.14
CA ASN A 80 -2.04 -24.55 18.32
C ASN A 80 -0.87 -23.66 18.80
N LEU A 81 -1.16 -22.38 19.01
CA LEU A 81 -0.15 -21.38 19.33
C LEU A 81 0.24 -21.46 20.80
N LYS A 82 1.55 -21.42 21.06
CA LYS A 82 2.10 -21.45 22.42
C LYS A 82 1.56 -20.28 23.25
N ASN A 83 1.17 -20.54 24.49
CA ASN A 83 0.67 -19.53 25.45
C ASN A 83 -0.63 -18.81 24.98
N MET A 84 -1.35 -19.34 24.01
CA MET A 84 -2.70 -18.90 23.65
C MET A 84 -3.73 -19.83 24.27
N HIS A 85 -4.67 -19.25 25.01
CA HIS A 85 -5.74 -19.95 25.70
C HIS A 85 -7.07 -19.53 25.12
N LEU A 86 -7.84 -20.46 24.56
CA LEU A 86 -9.11 -20.16 23.91
C LEU A 86 -10.27 -20.37 24.90
N ILE A 87 -11.16 -19.40 24.94
CA ILE A 87 -12.40 -19.42 25.72
C ILE A 87 -13.53 -19.24 24.72
N ARG A 88 -14.54 -20.10 24.78
CA ARG A 88 -15.76 -19.90 23.99
C ARG A 88 -16.67 -18.91 24.73
N VAL A 89 -17.31 -18.02 24.01
CA VAL A 89 -18.15 -16.99 24.60
C VAL A 89 -19.27 -17.60 25.44
N GLU A 90 -19.77 -18.80 25.08
CA GLU A 90 -20.79 -19.56 25.81
C GLU A 90 -20.35 -19.94 27.23
N GLU A 91 -19.05 -20.03 27.50
CA GLU A 91 -18.51 -20.31 28.85
C GLU A 91 -18.64 -19.10 29.79
N ILE A 92 -18.78 -17.90 29.23
CA ILE A 92 -18.89 -16.64 29.95
C ILE A 92 -20.33 -16.14 30.00
N GLU A 93 -21.15 -16.45 28.99
CA GLU A 93 -22.51 -15.94 28.86
C GLU A 93 -23.44 -16.46 29.96
N ASN A 94 -23.97 -15.53 30.71
CA ASN A 94 -25.15 -15.74 31.60
C ASN A 94 -26.45 -15.23 30.92
N ASP A 95 -27.57 -15.33 31.59
CA ASP A 95 -28.88 -14.93 31.04
C ASP A 95 -28.94 -13.43 30.72
N GLN A 96 -28.31 -12.58 31.56
CA GLN A 96 -28.25 -11.13 31.30
C GLN A 96 -27.44 -10.81 30.03
N LEU A 97 -26.29 -11.45 29.87
CA LEU A 97 -25.43 -11.22 28.70
C LEU A 97 -26.08 -11.76 27.42
N ARG A 98 -26.81 -12.88 27.50
CA ARG A 98 -27.60 -13.41 26.37
C ARG A 98 -28.73 -12.46 25.97
N ALA A 99 -29.40 -11.83 26.96
CA ALA A 99 -30.46 -10.86 26.69
C ALA A 99 -29.90 -9.64 25.93
N VAL A 100 -28.82 -9.03 26.43
CA VAL A 100 -28.19 -7.87 25.75
C VAL A 100 -27.60 -8.21 24.38
N LYS A 101 -27.17 -9.46 24.15
CA LYS A 101 -26.70 -9.92 22.82
C LYS A 101 -27.80 -9.87 21.75
N GLN A 102 -29.06 -10.07 22.15
CA GLN A 102 -30.21 -10.00 21.22
C GLN A 102 -30.61 -8.56 20.88
N GLU A 103 -30.32 -7.62 21.76
CA GLU A 103 -30.75 -6.22 21.64
C GLU A 103 -29.69 -5.28 21.08
N ARG A 104 -28.40 -5.62 21.20
CA ARG A 104 -27.27 -4.77 20.86
C ARG A 104 -26.62 -5.15 19.56
N MET A 105 -26.01 -4.17 18.90
CA MET A 105 -25.08 -4.43 17.79
C MET A 105 -23.87 -5.23 18.28
N ILE A 106 -23.22 -5.96 17.38
CA ILE A 106 -22.11 -6.86 17.73
C ILE A 106 -20.96 -6.14 18.46
N ASN A 107 -20.62 -4.93 18.07
CA ASN A 107 -19.60 -4.13 18.73
C ASN A 107 -20.03 -3.70 20.14
N GLU A 108 -21.27 -3.28 20.35
CA GLU A 108 -21.82 -2.91 21.66
C GLU A 108 -21.86 -4.13 22.59
N TYR A 109 -22.21 -5.30 22.06
CA TYR A 109 -22.12 -6.56 22.79
C TYR A 109 -20.67 -6.90 23.16
N CYS A 110 -19.72 -6.80 22.22
CA CYS A 110 -18.31 -7.05 22.50
C CYS A 110 -17.75 -6.08 23.57
N TRP A 111 -18.12 -4.80 23.54
CA TRP A 111 -17.76 -3.84 24.58
C TRP A 111 -18.31 -4.26 25.96
N THR A 112 -19.56 -4.68 26.02
CA THR A 112 -20.16 -5.20 27.25
C THR A 112 -19.40 -6.44 27.75
N LEU A 113 -19.01 -7.34 26.83
CA LEU A 113 -18.37 -8.62 27.15
C LEU A 113 -16.97 -8.44 27.79
N LYS A 114 -16.27 -7.31 27.58
CA LYS A 114 -14.92 -7.07 28.14
C LYS A 114 -14.84 -7.30 29.63
N SER A 115 -15.73 -6.67 30.40
CA SER A 115 -15.76 -6.79 31.87
C SER A 115 -16.09 -8.22 32.34
N PHE A 116 -16.92 -8.94 31.61
CA PHE A 116 -17.26 -10.35 31.90
C PHE A 116 -16.06 -11.27 31.65
N LEU A 117 -15.32 -11.03 30.53
CA LEU A 117 -14.12 -11.80 30.21
C LEU A 117 -13.04 -11.63 31.28
N ILE A 118 -12.77 -10.38 31.68
CA ILE A 118 -11.78 -10.07 32.72
C ILE A 118 -12.16 -10.76 34.03
N GLU A 119 -13.41 -10.64 34.46
CA GLU A 119 -13.89 -11.30 35.68
C GLU A 119 -13.74 -12.82 35.60
N TYR A 120 -14.15 -13.43 34.47
CA TYR A 120 -14.07 -14.86 34.24
C TYR A 120 -12.62 -15.37 34.36
N ILE A 121 -11.68 -14.68 33.71
CA ILE A 121 -10.26 -15.06 33.74
C ILE A 121 -9.69 -14.95 35.15
N LEU A 122 -9.93 -13.84 35.85
CA LEU A 122 -9.43 -13.64 37.22
C LEU A 122 -10.00 -14.65 38.20
N LYS A 123 -11.27 -15.06 38.08
CA LYS A 123 -11.90 -16.00 38.98
C LYS A 123 -11.52 -17.47 38.74
N ASN A 124 -11.32 -17.86 37.48
CA ASN A 124 -11.16 -19.25 37.05
C ASN A 124 -9.70 -19.70 36.81
N ASN A 125 -8.76 -18.77 36.88
CA ASN A 125 -7.33 -19.09 36.67
C ASN A 125 -6.48 -18.68 37.88
N ASP A 126 -5.35 -19.34 38.05
CA ASP A 126 -4.37 -19.03 39.09
C ASP A 126 -3.41 -17.93 38.60
N ILE A 127 -3.96 -16.72 38.48
CA ILE A 127 -3.24 -15.50 38.05
C ILE A 127 -3.62 -14.34 38.97
N GLU A 128 -2.68 -13.42 39.17
CA GLU A 128 -2.89 -12.28 40.06
C GLU A 128 -3.50 -11.07 39.32
N GLN A 129 -3.26 -10.96 38.00
CA GLN A 129 -3.69 -9.79 37.22
C GLN A 129 -3.84 -10.15 35.75
N VAL A 130 -4.69 -9.41 35.04
CA VAL A 130 -4.93 -9.52 33.61
C VAL A 130 -5.05 -8.15 32.97
N LEU A 131 -4.42 -7.97 31.81
CA LEU A 131 -4.52 -6.78 30.96
C LEU A 131 -5.39 -7.10 29.75
N TYR A 132 -6.55 -6.44 29.65
CA TYR A 132 -7.34 -6.49 28.44
C TYR A 132 -6.67 -5.65 27.36
N CYS A 133 -6.65 -6.13 26.13
CA CYS A 133 -6.26 -5.36 24.94
C CYS A 133 -7.28 -5.57 23.82
N ASP A 134 -7.59 -4.51 23.05
CA ASP A 134 -8.42 -4.63 21.85
C ASP A 134 -7.70 -5.42 20.74
N GLY A 135 -8.46 -6.06 19.87
CA GLY A 135 -7.95 -6.95 18.83
C GLY A 135 -7.16 -6.27 17.72
N ASP A 136 -7.07 -4.94 17.72
CA ASP A 136 -6.29 -4.12 16.81
C ASP A 136 -5.15 -3.35 17.50
N ILE A 137 -4.70 -3.89 18.64
CA ILE A 137 -3.45 -3.47 19.29
C ILE A 137 -2.26 -4.21 18.64
N TYR A 138 -1.15 -3.50 18.48
CA TYR A 138 0.13 -4.09 18.07
C TYR A 138 1.24 -3.65 19.02
N PHE A 139 2.02 -4.62 19.51
CA PHE A 139 3.13 -4.38 20.42
C PHE A 139 4.43 -4.15 19.65
N PHE A 140 5.04 -2.99 19.85
CA PHE A 140 6.29 -2.58 19.21
C PHE A 140 7.52 -2.91 20.02
N SER A 141 7.37 -3.00 21.34
CA SER A 141 8.44 -3.35 22.26
C SER A 141 7.92 -4.23 23.40
N ASN A 142 8.82 -4.61 24.32
CA ASN A 142 8.48 -5.55 25.40
C ASN A 142 7.39 -4.97 26.31
N PRO A 143 6.22 -5.63 26.41
CA PRO A 143 5.11 -5.18 27.23
C PRO A 143 5.35 -5.28 28.74
N ALA A 144 6.45 -5.88 29.20
CA ALA A 144 6.82 -5.89 30.62
C ALA A 144 6.86 -4.49 31.23
N SER A 145 7.17 -3.47 30.44
CA SER A 145 7.17 -2.06 30.87
C SER A 145 5.77 -1.61 31.36
N ILE A 146 4.69 -2.11 30.76
CA ILE A 146 3.31 -1.84 31.19
C ILE A 146 3.08 -2.43 32.59
N PHE A 147 3.46 -3.70 32.80
CA PHE A 147 3.29 -4.37 34.09
C PHE A 147 4.18 -3.78 35.19
N ASN A 148 5.38 -3.31 34.83
CA ASN A 148 6.28 -2.61 35.75
C ASN A 148 5.69 -1.24 36.16
N GLU A 149 5.12 -0.47 35.22
CA GLU A 149 4.44 0.79 35.52
C GLU A 149 3.17 0.54 36.36
N TRP A 150 2.43 -0.51 36.05
CA TRP A 150 1.23 -0.91 36.82
C TRP A 150 1.57 -1.21 38.27
N GLY A 151 2.65 -1.96 38.51
CA GLY A 151 3.15 -2.27 39.83
C GLY A 151 2.12 -3.04 40.68
N SER A 152 1.87 -2.58 41.90
CA SER A 152 0.91 -3.20 42.84
C SER A 152 -0.50 -2.60 42.81
N ALA A 153 -0.78 -1.70 41.88
CA ALA A 153 -2.12 -1.10 41.82
C ALA A 153 -3.19 -2.13 41.42
N SER A 154 -4.39 -1.97 41.94
CA SER A 154 -5.53 -2.87 41.66
C SER A 154 -6.11 -2.67 40.25
N ILE A 155 -6.01 -1.43 39.75
CA ILE A 155 -6.55 -1.03 38.44
C ILE A 155 -5.45 -0.30 37.66
N PHE A 156 -5.34 -0.62 36.35
CA PHE A 156 -4.47 0.09 35.42
C PHE A 156 -5.28 0.73 34.29
N LEU A 157 -5.14 2.03 34.10
CA LEU A 157 -5.85 2.81 33.09
C LEU A 157 -4.87 3.50 32.13
N THR A 158 -5.26 3.64 30.88
CA THR A 158 -4.53 4.42 29.87
C THR A 158 -5.32 5.67 29.49
N PRO A 159 -4.72 6.88 29.53
CA PRO A 159 -5.41 8.11 29.18
C PRO A 159 -5.81 8.14 27.69
N GLN A 160 -6.92 8.83 27.37
CA GLN A 160 -7.38 9.08 26.00
C GLN A 160 -6.42 10.02 25.27
N ARG A 161 -5.94 11.06 25.91
CA ARG A 161 -5.00 12.05 25.35
C ARG A 161 -5.51 12.66 24.05
N ASP A 162 -6.77 13.09 24.07
CA ASP A 162 -7.45 13.72 22.96
C ASP A 162 -7.83 15.16 23.30
N LEU A 163 -8.54 15.85 22.42
CA LEU A 163 -9.06 17.18 22.68
C LEU A 163 -10.07 17.17 23.85
N ASP A 164 -10.07 18.22 24.68
CA ASP A 164 -10.91 18.30 25.88
C ASP A 164 -12.38 17.97 25.63
N TRP A 165 -12.96 18.45 24.53
CA TRP A 165 -14.36 18.17 24.19
C TRP A 165 -14.60 16.71 23.82
N VAL A 166 -13.59 16.03 23.24
CA VAL A 166 -13.63 14.58 22.92
C VAL A 166 -13.62 13.79 24.22
N GLU A 167 -12.70 14.10 25.15
CA GLU A 167 -12.62 13.44 26.44
C GLU A 167 -13.86 13.69 27.31
N GLN A 168 -14.41 14.91 27.28
CA GLN A 168 -15.67 15.19 27.96
C GLN A 168 -16.82 14.32 27.46
N LYS A 169 -16.87 14.11 26.14
CA LYS A 169 -17.94 13.35 25.49
C LYS A 169 -17.73 11.83 25.56
N TYR A 170 -16.54 11.35 25.26
CA TYR A 170 -16.26 9.94 25.03
C TYR A 170 -15.49 9.25 26.17
N GLY A 171 -14.87 9.99 27.06
CA GLY A 171 -14.12 9.48 28.21
C GLY A 171 -12.66 9.92 28.23
N LYS A 172 -12.12 10.08 29.44
CA LYS A 172 -10.72 10.46 29.69
C LYS A 172 -9.75 9.28 29.58
N TYR A 173 -10.27 8.05 29.65
CA TYR A 173 -9.50 6.82 29.63
C TYR A 173 -9.97 5.93 28.48
N GLN A 174 -9.03 5.22 27.87
CA GLN A 174 -9.31 4.30 26.79
C GLN A 174 -9.62 2.90 27.30
N ALA A 175 -10.69 2.29 26.79
CA ALA A 175 -11.02 0.89 27.05
C ALA A 175 -10.24 -0.11 26.17
N GLY A 176 -9.33 0.38 25.31
CA GLY A 176 -8.51 -0.47 24.43
C GLY A 176 -7.35 -1.18 25.12
N ILE A 177 -6.82 -0.61 26.22
CA ILE A 177 -5.89 -1.27 27.15
C ILE A 177 -6.29 -0.88 28.57
N ILE A 178 -6.71 -1.88 29.35
CA ILE A 178 -7.13 -1.72 30.74
C ILE A 178 -6.75 -2.96 31.55
N GLY A 179 -6.27 -2.77 32.78
CA GLY A 179 -5.82 -3.85 33.64
C GLY A 179 -6.54 -3.93 34.98
N PHE A 180 -6.76 -5.16 35.45
CA PHE A 180 -7.32 -5.42 36.78
C PHE A 180 -6.56 -6.52 37.49
N ARG A 181 -6.41 -6.35 38.81
CA ARG A 181 -5.79 -7.33 39.71
C ARG A 181 -6.85 -8.16 40.41
N LYS A 182 -6.49 -9.40 40.79
CA LYS A 182 -7.33 -10.33 41.56
C LYS A 182 -7.25 -10.00 43.06
N ASP A 183 -7.60 -8.77 43.40
CA ASP A 183 -7.75 -8.32 44.80
C ASP A 183 -9.17 -7.75 45.00
N GLU A 184 -9.49 -7.38 46.23
CA GLU A 184 -10.82 -6.91 46.61
C GLU A 184 -11.25 -5.67 45.79
N ILE A 185 -10.32 -4.69 45.59
CA ILE A 185 -10.56 -3.46 44.85
C ILE A 185 -10.74 -3.78 43.35
N GLY A 186 -9.84 -4.52 42.76
CA GLY A 186 -9.89 -4.88 41.36
C GLY A 186 -11.14 -5.66 40.98
N LEU A 187 -11.49 -6.66 41.76
CA LEU A 187 -12.73 -7.43 41.54
C LEU A 187 -13.99 -6.62 41.74
N SER A 188 -14.04 -5.73 42.76
CA SER A 188 -15.14 -4.80 42.97
C SER A 188 -15.31 -3.83 41.81
N ALA A 189 -14.21 -3.29 41.29
CA ALA A 189 -14.20 -2.36 40.14
C ALA A 189 -14.68 -3.05 38.86
N VAL A 190 -14.23 -4.27 38.58
CA VAL A 190 -14.71 -5.07 37.42
C VAL A 190 -16.20 -5.35 37.55
N GLN A 191 -16.68 -5.73 38.73
CA GLN A 191 -18.10 -5.97 38.96
C GLN A 191 -18.94 -4.71 38.73
N TRP A 192 -18.51 -3.55 39.27
CA TRP A 192 -19.17 -2.28 39.06
C TRP A 192 -19.24 -1.90 37.59
N TRP A 193 -18.12 -2.02 36.86
CA TRP A 193 -18.05 -1.74 35.43
C TRP A 193 -18.96 -2.67 34.62
N LYS A 194 -18.97 -3.94 34.96
CA LYS A 194 -19.85 -4.95 34.37
C LYS A 194 -21.33 -4.56 34.51
N ASP A 195 -21.76 -4.16 35.71
CA ASP A 195 -23.15 -3.77 36.00
C ASP A 195 -23.53 -2.52 35.17
N ARG A 196 -22.62 -1.52 35.05
CA ARG A 196 -22.86 -0.34 34.21
C ARG A 196 -22.97 -0.71 32.75
N CYS A 197 -22.10 -1.58 32.23
CA CYS A 197 -22.15 -2.03 30.84
C CYS A 197 -23.41 -2.86 30.54
N ILE A 198 -23.91 -3.65 31.46
CA ILE A 198 -25.21 -4.33 31.31
C ILE A 198 -26.36 -3.34 31.24
N GLU A 199 -26.39 -2.34 32.10
CA GLU A 199 -27.43 -1.32 32.09
C GLU A 199 -27.48 -0.56 30.77
N TRP A 200 -26.32 -0.17 30.28
CA TRP A 200 -26.23 0.55 29.01
C TRP A 200 -24.81 0.51 28.43
N CYS A 201 -24.70 0.21 27.12
CA CYS A 201 -23.45 0.28 26.37
C CYS A 201 -23.78 0.47 24.88
N GLY A 202 -23.65 1.69 24.37
CA GLY A 202 -24.07 2.05 23.02
C GLY A 202 -23.03 2.88 22.27
N VAL A 203 -23.08 2.83 20.96
CA VAL A 203 -22.16 3.58 20.04
C VAL A 203 -22.49 5.07 19.92
N VAL A 204 -23.69 5.47 20.35
CA VAL A 204 -24.11 6.88 20.33
C VAL A 204 -24.08 7.41 21.76
N GLU A 205 -23.40 8.52 21.99
CA GLU A 205 -23.37 9.18 23.30
C GLU A 205 -24.80 9.49 23.75
N ASN A 206 -25.11 9.13 24.99
CA ASN A 206 -26.43 9.32 25.60
C ASN A 206 -26.31 9.67 27.08
N ASN A 207 -26.72 10.88 27.45
CA ASN A 207 -26.73 11.39 28.82
C ASN A 207 -25.39 11.19 29.55
N GLY A 208 -24.28 11.53 28.91
CA GLY A 208 -22.94 11.39 29.49
C GLY A 208 -22.42 9.95 29.54
N ARG A 209 -23.04 9.03 28.78
CA ARG A 209 -22.58 7.63 28.62
C ARG A 209 -22.12 7.40 27.20
N PHE A 210 -21.03 6.65 27.04
CA PHE A 210 -20.50 6.25 25.72
C PHE A 210 -19.79 4.90 25.85
N GLY A 211 -20.28 3.90 25.15
CA GLY A 211 -19.71 2.55 25.15
C GLY A 211 -19.48 1.99 26.53
N ASP A 212 -18.45 1.22 26.66
CA ASP A 212 -17.85 0.76 27.91
C ASP A 212 -16.83 1.77 28.49
N GLN A 213 -16.34 2.67 27.64
CA GLN A 213 -15.22 3.56 27.92
C GLN A 213 -15.54 4.71 28.88
N LYS A 214 -16.67 5.38 28.71
CA LYS A 214 -17.02 6.57 29.52
C LYS A 214 -17.17 6.26 31.01
N TYR A 215 -17.51 5.03 31.35
CA TYR A 215 -17.59 4.58 32.75
C TYR A 215 -16.23 4.58 33.45
N LEU A 216 -15.13 4.41 32.71
CA LEU A 216 -13.78 4.38 33.28
C LEU A 216 -13.40 5.68 33.98
N ASP A 217 -14.01 6.81 33.61
CA ASP A 217 -13.79 8.11 34.26
C ASP A 217 -14.13 8.10 35.74
N GLN A 218 -15.02 7.18 36.20
CA GLN A 218 -15.43 7.05 37.57
C GLN A 218 -14.45 6.23 38.43
N LEU A 219 -13.64 5.35 37.82
CA LEU A 219 -12.80 4.41 38.59
C LEU A 219 -11.79 5.14 39.48
N PRO A 220 -11.04 6.18 39.01
CA PRO A 220 -10.13 6.90 39.89
C PRO A 220 -10.84 7.78 40.96
N ILE A 221 -12.14 8.00 40.82
CA ILE A 221 -12.94 8.75 41.79
C ILE A 221 -13.45 7.81 42.92
N MET A 222 -13.76 6.56 42.52
CA MET A 222 -14.38 5.56 43.42
C MET A 222 -13.34 4.70 44.13
N TYR A 223 -12.14 4.53 43.55
CA TYR A 223 -11.13 3.61 44.06
C TYR A 223 -9.77 4.29 44.22
N ASP A 224 -9.10 4.09 45.36
CA ASP A 224 -7.83 4.74 45.69
C ASP A 224 -6.62 4.08 45.03
N ASN A 225 -6.68 2.76 44.71
CA ASN A 225 -5.51 2.01 44.18
C ASN A 225 -5.56 1.88 42.66
N VAL A 226 -5.55 3.02 41.96
CA VAL A 226 -5.59 3.12 40.49
C VAL A 226 -4.26 3.69 39.97
N ARG A 227 -3.61 2.97 39.06
CA ARG A 227 -2.46 3.49 38.29
C ARG A 227 -2.96 4.00 36.93
N ILE A 228 -2.68 5.25 36.65
CA ILE A 228 -2.90 5.84 35.34
C ILE A 228 -1.53 5.90 34.64
N SER A 229 -1.45 5.34 33.41
CA SER A 229 -0.19 5.31 32.65
C SER A 229 0.26 6.73 32.29
N SER A 230 1.52 7.01 32.58
CA SER A 230 2.21 8.23 32.15
C SER A 230 2.99 8.07 30.86
N ASN A 231 3.27 6.84 30.45
CA ASN A 231 4.04 6.53 29.26
C ASN A 231 3.21 6.79 28.00
N LEU A 232 3.66 7.72 27.15
CA LEU A 232 3.00 8.11 25.90
C LEU A 232 2.97 6.97 24.87
N GLY A 233 3.90 6.04 24.96
CA GLY A 233 3.99 4.87 24.07
C GLY A 233 3.08 3.69 24.46
N VAL A 234 2.31 3.80 25.55
CA VAL A 234 1.33 2.79 25.95
C VAL A 234 -0.05 3.21 25.49
N ASN A 235 -0.67 2.38 24.64
CA ASN A 235 -1.97 2.63 24.03
C ASN A 235 -2.01 3.94 23.21
N ALA A 236 -0.92 4.27 22.53
CA ALA A 236 -0.89 5.36 21.56
C ALA A 236 -1.83 5.03 20.38
N ALA A 237 -2.47 6.04 19.80
CA ALA A 237 -3.55 5.85 18.83
C ALA A 237 -3.56 6.97 17.77
N PRO A 238 -4.31 6.83 16.67
CA PRO A 238 -4.37 7.84 15.61
C PRO A 238 -4.71 9.24 16.12
N TRP A 239 -5.65 9.37 17.03
CA TRP A 239 -6.07 10.68 17.59
C TRP A 239 -4.99 11.36 18.43
N ASN A 240 -4.06 10.61 19.05
CA ASN A 240 -2.95 11.20 19.80
C ASN A 240 -1.91 11.83 18.87
N ILE A 241 -1.51 11.08 17.84
CA ILE A 241 -0.31 11.39 17.06
C ILE A 241 -0.63 12.28 15.86
N ILE A 242 -1.85 12.19 15.32
CA ILE A 242 -2.19 12.85 14.06
C ILE A 242 -2.76 14.24 14.30
N TYR A 243 -3.49 14.45 15.37
CA TYR A 243 -4.09 15.74 15.73
C TYR A 243 -3.25 16.59 16.68
N ASN A 244 -2.33 15.96 17.41
CA ASN A 244 -1.55 16.66 18.42
C ASN A 244 -0.10 16.85 17.94
N ASN A 245 0.28 18.09 17.63
CA ASN A 245 1.62 18.44 17.20
C ASN A 245 2.70 18.26 18.30
N ASP A 246 2.30 17.95 19.53
CA ASP A 246 3.23 17.73 20.65
C ASP A 246 3.79 16.30 20.68
N PHE A 247 3.28 15.41 19.83
CA PHE A 247 3.74 14.02 19.70
C PHE A 247 4.69 13.85 18.51
N ASN A 248 5.99 13.72 18.79
CA ASN A 248 7.02 13.46 17.79
C ASN A 248 7.37 11.97 17.77
N VAL A 249 7.26 11.34 16.61
CA VAL A 249 7.66 9.94 16.41
C VAL A 249 9.09 9.90 15.87
N SER A 250 9.96 9.14 16.53
CA SER A 250 11.36 8.98 16.15
C SER A 250 11.80 7.53 16.23
N LEU A 251 12.89 7.20 15.55
CA LEU A 251 13.54 5.90 15.60
C LEU A 251 14.93 6.04 16.29
N GLN A 252 15.19 5.23 17.30
CA GLN A 252 16.49 5.16 17.99
C GLN A 252 16.95 3.70 17.99
N GLY A 253 17.95 3.39 17.17
CA GLY A 253 18.26 2.00 16.83
C GLY A 253 17.06 1.35 16.12
N ASP A 254 16.59 0.21 16.61
CA ASP A 254 15.42 -0.51 16.10
C ASP A 254 14.12 -0.17 16.86
N ASN A 255 14.17 0.73 17.84
CA ASN A 255 13.03 1.06 18.68
C ASN A 255 12.36 2.37 18.25
N VAL A 256 11.04 2.36 18.21
CA VAL A 256 10.21 3.54 17.96
C VAL A 256 9.93 4.27 19.26
N PHE A 257 10.00 5.60 19.23
CA PHE A 257 9.73 6.46 20.37
C PHE A 257 8.64 7.48 20.03
N ILE A 258 7.83 7.80 21.04
CA ILE A 258 6.93 8.95 21.03
C ILE A 258 7.50 9.95 22.04
N ASN A 259 8.02 11.07 21.54
CA ASN A 259 8.86 11.97 22.30
C ASN A 259 10.08 11.21 22.90
N ASN A 260 10.11 11.04 24.23
CA ASN A 260 11.18 10.31 24.94
C ASN A 260 10.72 8.93 25.42
N ASP A 261 9.46 8.57 25.22
CA ASP A 261 8.90 7.30 25.69
C ASP A 261 8.98 6.23 24.59
N PRO A 262 9.47 5.02 24.89
CA PRO A 262 9.44 3.94 23.93
C PRO A 262 8.00 3.58 23.58
N LEU A 263 7.72 3.40 22.29
CA LEU A 263 6.43 2.89 21.83
C LEU A 263 6.30 1.41 22.23
N VAL A 264 5.40 1.12 23.15
CA VAL A 264 5.12 -0.24 23.64
C VAL A 264 3.95 -0.85 22.88
N ALA A 265 2.83 -0.14 22.81
CA ALA A 265 1.62 -0.64 22.17
C ALA A 265 0.90 0.49 21.43
N TYR A 266 0.52 0.23 20.17
CA TYR A 266 -0.25 1.17 19.34
C TYR A 266 -1.61 0.56 19.02
N HIS A 267 -2.65 1.38 19.14
CA HIS A 267 -4.04 1.02 18.88
C HIS A 267 -4.44 1.43 17.46
N PHE A 268 -4.47 0.48 16.54
CA PHE A 268 -4.84 0.69 15.14
C PHE A 268 -6.36 0.79 14.94
N SER A 269 -7.00 1.62 15.76
CA SER A 269 -8.46 1.79 15.73
C SER A 269 -8.96 2.17 14.34
N CYS A 270 -10.09 1.59 13.92
CA CYS A 270 -10.80 1.90 12.68
C CYS A 270 -10.03 1.62 11.38
N ILE A 271 -9.00 0.77 11.41
CA ILE A 271 -8.41 0.26 10.16
C ILE A 271 -9.41 -0.68 9.48
N THR A 272 -9.72 -0.38 8.21
CA THR A 272 -10.53 -1.24 7.34
C THR A 272 -9.63 -1.95 6.33
N ILE A 273 -9.82 -3.26 6.17
CA ILE A 273 -9.07 -4.12 5.26
C ILE A 273 -9.96 -4.41 4.06
N TYR A 274 -9.52 -4.04 2.85
CA TYR A 274 -10.26 -4.31 1.61
C TYR A 274 -9.65 -5.46 0.79
N ASP A 275 -8.34 -5.65 0.91
CA ASP A 275 -7.56 -6.70 0.29
C ASP A 275 -6.25 -6.87 1.05
N SER A 276 -5.44 -7.85 0.68
CA SER A 276 -4.14 -8.11 1.31
C SER A 276 -3.20 -6.89 1.33
N ASP A 277 -3.34 -5.99 0.36
CA ASP A 277 -2.52 -4.77 0.21
C ASP A 277 -3.34 -3.47 0.11
N LYS A 278 -4.64 -3.51 0.44
CA LYS A 278 -5.55 -2.36 0.31
C LYS A 278 -6.24 -2.07 1.63
N TYR A 279 -5.94 -0.91 2.19
CA TYR A 279 -6.39 -0.51 3.53
C TYR A 279 -6.94 0.91 3.53
N ASP A 280 -7.96 1.15 4.34
CA ASP A 280 -8.27 2.48 4.87
C ASP A 280 -7.66 2.59 6.27
N LEU A 281 -6.75 3.52 6.45
CA LEU A 281 -5.96 3.62 7.68
C LEU A 281 -6.74 4.21 8.85
N TRP A 282 -7.78 4.96 8.57
CA TRP A 282 -8.76 5.41 9.54
C TRP A 282 -10.07 5.77 8.86
N SER A 283 -11.04 4.88 8.92
CA SER A 283 -12.31 5.01 8.20
C SER A 283 -13.20 6.18 8.67
N MET A 284 -12.86 6.82 9.78
CA MET A 284 -13.65 7.94 10.33
C MET A 284 -13.30 9.30 9.69
N HIS A 285 -12.04 9.53 9.31
CA HIS A 285 -11.59 10.81 8.77
C HIS A 285 -10.45 10.66 7.76
N GLN A 286 -10.36 11.59 6.80
CA GLN A 286 -9.15 11.72 5.99
C GLN A 286 -8.00 12.22 6.86
N LEU A 287 -6.94 11.40 6.97
CA LEU A 287 -5.75 11.73 7.72
C LEU A 287 -4.61 12.13 6.81
N ASN A 288 -3.92 13.21 7.19
CA ASN A 288 -2.60 13.50 6.67
C ASN A 288 -1.57 12.92 7.64
N ILE A 289 -1.17 11.67 7.41
CA ILE A 289 -0.24 10.96 8.28
C ILE A 289 1.19 11.38 7.94
N GLN A 290 1.94 11.83 8.94
CA GLN A 290 3.35 12.20 8.80
C GLN A 290 4.18 10.97 8.37
N LYS A 291 5.28 11.22 7.66
CA LYS A 291 6.14 10.18 7.07
C LYS A 291 6.69 9.22 8.14
N GLU A 292 7.09 9.73 9.27
CA GLU A 292 7.65 8.99 10.40
C GLU A 292 6.61 8.04 11.01
N ILE A 293 5.40 8.53 11.25
CA ILE A 293 4.26 7.74 11.76
C ILE A 293 3.93 6.61 10.77
N MET A 294 3.86 6.95 9.50
CA MET A 294 3.56 5.96 8.48
C MET A 294 4.64 4.88 8.40
N ASN A 295 5.92 5.28 8.33
CA ASN A 295 7.02 4.35 8.14
C ASN A 295 7.31 3.49 9.38
N TYR A 296 7.24 4.09 10.57
CA TYR A 296 7.67 3.41 11.80
C TYR A 296 6.52 2.73 12.54
N ILE A 297 5.28 3.16 12.34
CA ILE A 297 4.10 2.62 13.02
C ILE A 297 3.19 1.83 12.07
N TYR A 298 2.67 2.45 11.01
CA TYR A 298 1.68 1.79 10.15
C TYR A 298 2.28 0.68 9.29
N VAL A 299 3.38 0.95 8.60
CA VAL A 299 3.95 -0.02 7.64
C VAL A 299 4.31 -1.35 8.31
N PRO A 300 4.96 -1.43 9.50
CA PRO A 300 5.24 -2.71 10.15
C PRO A 300 3.99 -3.55 10.43
N TYR A 301 2.91 -2.91 10.88
CA TYR A 301 1.64 -3.58 11.14
C TYR A 301 0.96 -4.07 9.86
N LEU A 302 0.89 -3.21 8.85
CA LEU A 302 0.26 -3.53 7.57
C LEU A 302 1.03 -4.62 6.79
N ASP A 303 2.37 -4.61 6.85
CA ASP A 303 3.21 -5.68 6.27
C ASP A 303 2.91 -7.03 6.94
N LEU A 304 2.65 -7.03 8.25
CA LEU A 304 2.27 -8.25 8.97
C LEU A 304 0.85 -8.71 8.57
N LEU A 305 -0.13 -7.79 8.51
CA LEU A 305 -1.49 -8.13 8.04
C LEU A 305 -1.47 -8.70 6.62
N GLU A 306 -0.73 -8.08 5.69
CA GLU A 306 -0.56 -8.59 4.33
C GLU A 306 -0.02 -10.01 4.31
N LYS A 307 1.05 -10.26 5.08
CA LYS A 307 1.65 -11.60 5.21
C LYS A 307 0.65 -12.62 5.74
N LEU A 308 -0.09 -12.28 6.80
CA LEU A 308 -1.09 -13.17 7.39
C LEU A 308 -2.24 -13.48 6.43
N ILE A 309 -2.77 -12.47 5.74
CA ILE A 309 -3.85 -12.65 4.75
C ILE A 309 -3.37 -13.60 3.64
N LYS A 310 -2.19 -13.35 3.06
CA LYS A 310 -1.63 -14.21 1.99
C LYS A 310 -1.37 -15.64 2.47
N ASN A 311 -0.91 -15.83 3.70
CA ASN A 311 -0.66 -17.15 4.25
C ASN A 311 -1.94 -17.95 4.46
N TYR A 312 -3.05 -17.28 4.78
CA TYR A 312 -4.30 -17.97 5.13
C TYR A 312 -5.38 -17.93 4.03
N GLN A 313 -5.19 -17.17 2.94
CA GLN A 313 -6.22 -17.00 1.90
C GLN A 313 -6.67 -18.33 1.26
N ASN A 314 -5.78 -19.28 1.06
CA ASN A 314 -6.09 -20.57 0.46
C ASN A 314 -6.61 -21.61 1.47
N SER A 315 -6.07 -21.58 2.71
CA SER A 315 -6.40 -22.55 3.76
C SER A 315 -7.66 -22.20 4.54
N TYR A 316 -7.96 -20.89 4.66
CA TYR A 316 -9.08 -20.37 5.45
C TYR A 316 -9.84 -19.25 4.72
N PRO A 317 -10.37 -19.51 3.51
CA PRO A 317 -11.03 -18.50 2.68
C PRO A 317 -12.21 -17.83 3.39
N GLY A 318 -12.92 -18.56 4.27
CA GLY A 318 -14.04 -18.01 5.05
C GLY A 318 -13.60 -16.94 6.07
N ILE A 319 -12.43 -17.11 6.72
CA ILE A 319 -11.84 -16.13 7.63
C ILE A 319 -11.40 -14.90 6.84
N ILE A 320 -10.71 -15.09 5.71
CA ILE A 320 -10.25 -13.97 4.88
C ILE A 320 -11.46 -13.18 4.36
N LYS A 321 -12.49 -13.87 3.83
CA LYS A 321 -13.72 -13.20 3.39
C LYS A 321 -14.41 -12.41 4.49
N ALA A 322 -14.41 -12.92 5.74
CA ALA A 322 -14.98 -12.20 6.88
C ALA A 322 -14.15 -10.98 7.29
N THR A 323 -12.83 -11.06 7.15
CA THR A 323 -11.89 -9.97 7.48
C THR A 323 -11.97 -8.81 6.47
N LEU A 324 -12.26 -9.09 5.20
CA LEU A 324 -12.29 -8.08 4.15
C LEU A 324 -13.61 -7.31 4.14
N SER A 325 -13.52 -5.98 4.06
CA SER A 325 -14.68 -5.10 3.90
C SER A 325 -15.27 -5.20 2.50
N THR A 326 -16.60 -5.26 2.43
CA THR A 326 -17.37 -5.21 1.18
C THR A 326 -17.73 -3.79 0.75
N LYS A 327 -17.39 -2.76 1.55
CA LYS A 327 -17.63 -1.36 1.22
C LYS A 327 -16.71 -0.91 0.09
N ASP A 328 -17.16 0.03 -0.74
CA ASP A 328 -16.35 0.61 -1.79
C ASP A 328 -15.15 1.40 -1.21
N PHE A 329 -13.96 1.17 -1.78
CA PHE A 329 -12.69 1.68 -1.22
C PHE A 329 -11.98 2.71 -2.13
N LEU A 330 -12.66 3.25 -3.14
CA LEU A 330 -12.07 4.12 -4.18
C LEU A 330 -11.15 5.25 -3.65
N GLN A 331 -11.38 5.73 -2.43
CA GLN A 331 -10.58 6.78 -1.80
C GLN A 331 -9.43 6.27 -0.92
N ALA A 332 -9.50 5.04 -0.39
CA ALA A 332 -8.50 4.47 0.51
C ALA A 332 -7.28 3.89 -0.21
N LYS A 333 -7.48 3.49 -1.47
CA LYS A 333 -6.52 2.74 -2.30
C LYS A 333 -5.16 3.43 -2.48
N THR A 334 -5.14 4.75 -2.51
CA THR A 334 -3.94 5.51 -2.86
C THR A 334 -2.96 5.72 -1.70
N LYS A 335 -3.42 5.81 -0.45
CA LYS A 335 -2.54 6.15 0.69
C LYS A 335 -1.56 5.05 1.08
N TYR A 336 -2.02 3.80 1.20
CA TYR A 336 -1.12 2.70 1.58
C TYR A 336 -0.15 2.30 0.46
N GLN A 337 -0.63 2.17 -0.78
CA GLN A 337 0.23 1.85 -1.93
C GLN A 337 1.30 2.91 -2.15
N SER A 338 0.95 4.18 -2.05
CA SER A 338 1.90 5.29 -2.12
C SER A 338 2.97 5.21 -1.02
N THR A 339 2.60 4.82 0.19
CA THR A 339 3.53 4.70 1.32
C THR A 339 4.45 3.48 1.20
N LYS A 340 3.91 2.33 0.78
CA LYS A 340 4.70 1.12 0.49
C LYS A 340 5.72 1.41 -0.62
N LEU A 341 5.30 2.16 -1.63
CA LEU A 341 6.16 2.63 -2.69
C LEU A 341 7.28 3.55 -2.16
N LYS A 342 6.95 4.55 -1.33
CA LYS A 342 7.94 5.42 -0.68
C LYS A 342 8.96 4.65 0.16
N LYS A 343 8.53 3.66 0.94
CA LYS A 343 9.43 2.81 1.72
C LYS A 343 10.42 2.06 0.82
N ARG A 344 9.96 1.58 -0.33
CA ARG A 344 10.84 0.96 -1.34
C ARG A 344 11.80 1.98 -1.94
N MET A 345 11.33 3.18 -2.27
CA MET A 345 12.17 4.26 -2.78
C MET A 345 13.25 4.71 -1.79
N ILE A 346 12.94 4.73 -0.50
CA ILE A 346 13.92 5.06 0.56
C ILE A 346 14.96 3.95 0.71
N LYS A 347 14.57 2.69 0.56
CA LYS A 347 15.47 1.53 0.63
C LYS A 347 16.49 1.51 -0.51
N TYR A 348 16.15 2.07 -1.67
CA TYR A 348 17.01 2.13 -2.85
C TYR A 348 17.28 3.58 -3.19
N ASN A 349 18.55 3.95 -3.38
CA ASN A 349 18.95 5.33 -3.74
C ASN A 349 18.29 5.80 -5.05
N ASN A 350 18.14 4.89 -6.02
CA ASN A 350 17.45 5.12 -7.29
C ASN A 350 16.29 4.14 -7.45
N TYR A 351 15.10 4.63 -7.77
CA TYR A 351 13.90 3.83 -7.95
C TYR A 351 13.17 4.24 -9.22
N LEU A 352 12.99 3.31 -10.16
CA LEU A 352 12.40 3.60 -11.47
C LEU A 352 10.86 3.48 -11.39
N LEU A 353 10.17 4.56 -11.72
CA LEU A 353 8.72 4.66 -11.76
C LEU A 353 8.24 4.72 -13.20
N LEU A 354 7.43 3.74 -13.61
CA LEU A 354 6.98 3.55 -14.98
C LEU A 354 5.46 3.44 -15.06
N THR A 355 4.91 3.86 -16.18
CA THR A 355 3.55 3.50 -16.59
C THR A 355 3.53 3.06 -18.04
N SER A 356 2.64 2.13 -18.37
CA SER A 356 2.46 1.61 -19.72
C SER A 356 0.99 1.29 -19.98
N ILE A 357 0.60 1.23 -21.25
CA ILE A 357 -0.76 0.89 -21.68
C ILE A 357 -0.72 -0.51 -22.33
N PHE A 358 -1.53 -1.41 -21.82
CA PHE A 358 -1.67 -2.76 -22.35
C PHE A 358 -3.08 -2.96 -22.90
N SER A 359 -3.15 -3.35 -24.17
CA SER A 359 -4.34 -3.94 -24.78
C SER A 359 -4.12 -5.44 -24.99
N LYS A 360 -5.17 -6.16 -25.31
CA LYS A 360 -5.12 -7.59 -25.63
C LYS A 360 -4.04 -7.92 -26.67
N GLU A 361 -3.94 -7.14 -27.73
CA GLU A 361 -2.94 -7.36 -28.80
C GLU A 361 -1.51 -7.11 -28.35
N TYR A 362 -1.31 -6.28 -27.35
CA TYR A 362 0.01 -5.91 -26.81
C TYR A 362 0.35 -6.61 -25.48
N LEU A 363 -0.54 -7.45 -24.95
CA LEU A 363 -0.34 -8.11 -23.65
C LEU A 363 0.95 -8.94 -23.61
N VAL A 364 1.19 -9.76 -24.63
CA VAL A 364 2.38 -10.63 -24.69
C VAL A 364 3.66 -9.80 -24.78
N LYS A 365 3.66 -8.75 -25.60
CA LYS A 365 4.78 -7.82 -25.72
C LYS A 365 5.04 -7.11 -24.38
N GLY A 366 3.98 -6.63 -23.73
CA GLY A 366 4.06 -5.97 -22.43
C GLY A 366 4.56 -6.91 -21.31
N LEU A 367 4.17 -8.17 -21.33
CA LEU A 367 4.73 -9.17 -20.42
C LEU A 367 6.22 -9.44 -20.72
N ALA A 368 6.65 -9.44 -21.98
CA ALA A 368 8.06 -9.55 -22.34
C ALA A 368 8.85 -8.34 -21.82
N MET A 369 8.31 -7.12 -21.96
CA MET A 369 8.89 -5.91 -21.39
C MET A 369 9.02 -6.03 -19.86
N TYR A 370 7.95 -6.38 -19.15
CA TYR A 370 7.96 -6.55 -17.69
C TYR A 370 9.01 -7.57 -17.24
N HIS A 371 9.05 -8.75 -17.86
CA HIS A 371 10.01 -9.81 -17.50
C HIS A 371 11.46 -9.38 -17.77
N SER A 372 11.71 -8.67 -18.89
CA SER A 372 13.03 -8.14 -19.17
C SER A 372 13.48 -7.11 -18.13
N LEU A 373 12.60 -6.20 -17.73
CA LEU A 373 12.86 -5.21 -16.68
C LEU A 373 13.13 -5.87 -15.32
N SER A 374 12.25 -6.79 -14.91
CA SER A 374 12.35 -7.51 -13.63
C SER A 374 13.62 -8.36 -13.53
N ARG A 375 14.21 -8.76 -14.65
CA ARG A 375 15.50 -9.47 -14.70
C ARG A 375 16.67 -8.54 -14.44
N GLN A 376 16.55 -7.25 -14.80
CA GLN A 376 17.64 -6.27 -14.69
C GLN A 376 17.66 -5.59 -13.32
N ILE A 377 16.48 -5.29 -12.75
CA ILE A 377 16.35 -4.52 -11.51
C ILE A 377 15.15 -5.00 -10.65
N ASP A 378 15.26 -4.83 -9.33
CA ASP A 378 14.17 -5.02 -8.37
C ASP A 378 13.55 -3.70 -7.89
N ASN A 379 14.27 -2.59 -8.06
CA ASN A 379 13.90 -1.27 -7.56
C ASN A 379 13.12 -0.45 -8.60
N PHE A 380 11.96 -0.99 -9.00
CA PHE A 380 11.00 -0.31 -9.87
C PHE A 380 9.57 -0.51 -9.40
N HIS A 381 8.68 0.36 -9.86
CA HIS A 381 7.24 0.15 -9.82
C HIS A 381 6.61 0.51 -11.17
N MET A 382 5.67 -0.30 -11.62
CA MET A 382 5.00 -0.12 -12.90
C MET A 382 3.48 -0.06 -12.70
N TRP A 383 2.86 1.03 -13.14
CA TRP A 383 1.42 1.12 -13.31
C TRP A 383 1.07 0.67 -14.73
N ILE A 384 0.24 -0.37 -14.86
CA ILE A 384 -0.21 -0.87 -16.15
C ILE A 384 -1.67 -0.45 -16.35
N CYS A 385 -1.90 0.42 -17.33
CA CYS A 385 -3.24 0.75 -17.78
C CYS A 385 -3.76 -0.37 -18.67
N THR A 386 -4.87 -1.00 -18.29
CA THR A 386 -5.52 -2.06 -19.09
C THR A 386 -6.67 -1.48 -19.90
N MET A 387 -6.67 -1.78 -21.21
CA MET A 387 -7.64 -1.24 -22.17
C MET A 387 -8.93 -2.06 -22.25
N ASP A 388 -8.91 -3.28 -21.71
CA ASP A 388 -10.01 -4.25 -21.77
C ASP A 388 -9.98 -5.17 -20.54
N SER A 389 -11.13 -5.80 -20.24
CA SER A 389 -11.30 -6.70 -19.09
C SER A 389 -10.48 -7.99 -19.21
N GLU A 390 -10.30 -8.53 -20.43
CA GLU A 390 -9.52 -9.76 -20.62
C GLU A 390 -8.05 -9.54 -20.25
N THR A 391 -7.48 -8.42 -20.68
CA THR A 391 -6.11 -7.98 -20.28
C THR A 391 -6.01 -7.81 -18.77
N TYR A 392 -7.01 -7.17 -18.15
CA TYR A 392 -7.04 -6.99 -16.70
C TYR A 392 -7.08 -8.34 -15.95
N ASP A 393 -7.94 -9.26 -16.39
CA ASP A 393 -8.12 -10.57 -15.74
C ASP A 393 -6.85 -11.42 -15.84
N VAL A 394 -6.20 -11.46 -17.00
CA VAL A 394 -4.94 -12.19 -17.18
C VAL A 394 -3.85 -11.61 -16.26
N LEU A 395 -3.65 -10.30 -16.26
CA LEU A 395 -2.62 -9.67 -15.45
C LEU A 395 -2.91 -9.76 -13.94
N SER A 396 -4.18 -9.70 -13.54
CA SER A 396 -4.61 -9.87 -12.15
C SER A 396 -4.29 -11.28 -11.64
N ASN A 397 -4.54 -12.31 -12.46
CA ASN A 397 -4.23 -13.70 -12.14
C ASN A 397 -2.71 -13.96 -12.05
N LEU A 398 -1.90 -13.29 -12.87
CA LEU A 398 -0.45 -13.41 -12.85
C LEU A 398 0.19 -12.78 -11.60
N ASN A 399 -0.50 -11.87 -10.92
CA ASN A 399 -0.06 -11.19 -9.70
C ASN A 399 1.42 -10.72 -9.75
N LEU A 400 1.74 -9.94 -10.78
CA LEU A 400 3.11 -9.52 -11.08
C LEU A 400 3.70 -8.65 -9.96
N LYS A 401 4.94 -8.93 -9.56
CA LYS A 401 5.67 -8.18 -8.52
C LYS A 401 5.93 -6.73 -8.97
N ASN A 402 5.74 -5.76 -8.08
CA ASN A 402 5.95 -4.33 -8.33
C ASN A 402 5.02 -3.72 -9.41
N VAL A 403 3.86 -4.31 -9.64
CA VAL A 403 2.87 -3.85 -10.61
C VAL A 403 1.58 -3.43 -9.91
N THR A 404 0.98 -2.34 -10.39
CA THR A 404 -0.40 -1.93 -10.07
C THR A 404 -1.19 -1.82 -11.35
N LEU A 405 -2.35 -2.48 -11.40
CA LEU A 405 -3.24 -2.42 -12.56
C LEU A 405 -4.19 -1.24 -12.44
N ILE A 406 -4.43 -0.53 -13.55
CA ILE A 406 -5.34 0.60 -13.66
C ILE A 406 -6.26 0.34 -14.84
N PRO A 407 -7.52 -0.05 -14.64
CA PRO A 407 -8.48 -0.10 -15.72
C PRO A 407 -8.66 1.31 -16.33
N VAL A 408 -8.72 1.39 -17.67
CA VAL A 408 -8.86 2.69 -18.37
C VAL A 408 -10.11 3.44 -17.92
N GLU A 409 -11.18 2.73 -17.60
CA GLU A 409 -12.44 3.28 -17.10
C GLU A 409 -12.28 4.07 -15.80
N SER A 410 -11.23 3.81 -15.04
CA SER A 410 -11.00 4.47 -13.73
C SER A 410 -10.66 5.97 -13.85
N PHE A 411 -10.24 6.42 -15.02
CA PHE A 411 -9.93 7.84 -15.31
C PHE A 411 -10.55 8.37 -16.59
N GLU A 412 -11.34 7.54 -17.34
CA GLU A 412 -12.07 7.99 -18.52
C GLU A 412 -13.13 9.06 -18.17
N THR A 413 -12.97 10.24 -18.72
CA THR A 413 -13.98 11.31 -18.69
C THR A 413 -15.02 11.11 -19.80
N SER A 414 -16.15 11.85 -19.74
CA SER A 414 -17.15 11.86 -20.83
C SER A 414 -16.52 12.24 -22.16
N GLN A 415 -15.61 13.22 -22.18
CA GLN A 415 -14.89 13.64 -23.37
C GLN A 415 -14.02 12.49 -23.95
N LEU A 416 -13.31 11.75 -23.10
CA LEU A 416 -12.52 10.61 -23.56
C LEU A 416 -13.37 9.50 -24.12
N LYS A 417 -14.55 9.23 -23.56
CA LYS A 417 -15.51 8.25 -24.08
C LYS A 417 -16.04 8.63 -25.46
N GLU A 418 -16.28 9.91 -25.71
CA GLU A 418 -16.66 10.42 -27.03
C GLU A 418 -15.52 10.25 -28.05
N ILE A 419 -14.29 10.62 -27.66
CA ILE A 419 -13.10 10.47 -28.50
C ILE A 419 -12.84 8.99 -28.84
N LYS A 420 -13.02 8.08 -27.88
CA LYS A 420 -12.88 6.63 -28.07
C LYS A 420 -13.76 6.07 -29.18
N GLN A 421 -14.95 6.63 -29.37
CA GLN A 421 -15.87 6.23 -30.44
C GLN A 421 -15.45 6.72 -31.84
N GLN A 422 -14.57 7.71 -31.92
CA GLN A 422 -14.15 8.36 -33.16
C GLN A 422 -12.75 7.94 -33.64
N ARG A 423 -11.98 7.25 -32.80
CA ARG A 423 -10.59 6.87 -33.05
C ARG A 423 -10.41 5.36 -33.07
N THR A 424 -9.40 4.89 -33.81
CA THR A 424 -8.95 3.50 -33.69
C THR A 424 -8.45 3.21 -32.27
N LEU A 425 -8.36 1.95 -31.88
CA LEU A 425 -7.80 1.57 -30.56
C LEU A 425 -6.38 2.13 -30.40
N GLN A 426 -5.57 2.09 -31.44
CA GLN A 426 -4.19 2.59 -31.44
C GLN A 426 -4.15 4.11 -31.23
N GLU A 427 -4.93 4.87 -32.01
CA GLU A 427 -5.05 6.32 -31.85
C GLU A 427 -5.57 6.70 -30.46
N TYR A 428 -6.50 5.92 -29.92
CA TYR A 428 -7.02 6.15 -28.58
C TYR A 428 -5.94 5.86 -27.50
N CYS A 429 -5.17 4.77 -27.62
CA CYS A 429 -4.03 4.49 -26.73
C CYS A 429 -3.03 5.64 -26.73
N TRP A 430 -2.68 6.19 -27.88
CA TRP A 430 -1.79 7.37 -28.00
C TRP A 430 -2.42 8.61 -27.33
N THR A 431 -3.72 8.84 -27.55
CA THR A 431 -4.44 9.97 -26.95
C THR A 431 -4.37 9.99 -25.44
N ILE A 432 -4.52 8.84 -24.79
CA ILE A 432 -4.63 8.76 -23.33
C ILE A 432 -3.29 8.74 -22.59
N LYS A 433 -2.13 8.61 -23.28
CA LYS A 433 -0.81 8.60 -22.62
C LYS A 433 -0.62 9.79 -21.66
N ALA A 434 -0.82 11.00 -22.18
CA ALA A 434 -0.68 12.21 -21.38
C ALA A 434 -1.71 12.32 -20.25
N THR A 435 -2.93 11.84 -20.48
CA THR A 435 -3.99 11.80 -19.45
C THR A 435 -3.66 10.79 -18.35
N LEU A 436 -3.14 9.63 -18.69
CA LEU A 436 -2.70 8.61 -17.74
C LEU A 436 -1.55 9.13 -16.86
N LEU A 437 -0.55 9.77 -17.46
CA LEU A 437 0.56 10.41 -16.73
C LEU A 437 0.05 11.47 -15.75
N GLU A 438 -0.84 12.35 -16.21
CA GLU A 438 -1.43 13.39 -15.36
C GLU A 438 -2.24 12.79 -14.21
N HIS A 439 -3.06 11.78 -14.49
CA HIS A 439 -3.84 11.06 -13.49
C HIS A 439 -2.93 10.48 -12.40
N LEU A 440 -1.87 9.76 -12.79
CA LEU A 440 -0.94 9.13 -11.86
C LEU A 440 -0.14 10.14 -11.04
N LEU A 441 0.41 11.19 -11.68
CA LEU A 441 1.14 12.23 -10.98
C LEU A 441 0.23 13.02 -10.01
N SER A 442 -1.07 13.12 -10.30
CA SER A 442 -2.03 13.81 -9.44
C SER A 442 -2.49 12.94 -8.28
N THR A 443 -2.70 11.65 -8.50
CA THR A 443 -3.14 10.71 -7.47
C THR A 443 -2.01 10.26 -6.56
N HIS A 444 -0.75 10.30 -7.06
CA HIS A 444 0.46 9.95 -6.32
C HIS A 444 1.34 11.19 -6.12
N ALA A 445 0.86 12.15 -5.32
CA ALA A 445 1.56 13.41 -5.06
C ALA A 445 2.98 13.23 -4.48
N ASP A 446 3.27 12.05 -3.96
CA ASP A 446 4.51 11.70 -3.26
C ASP A 446 5.64 11.23 -4.18
N ILE A 447 5.35 10.89 -5.43
CA ILE A 447 6.39 10.53 -6.40
C ILE A 447 7.02 11.80 -6.99
N ASP A 448 8.32 11.75 -7.25
CA ASP A 448 9.07 12.90 -7.80
C ASP A 448 9.12 12.89 -9.33
N HIS A 449 8.95 11.73 -9.96
CA HIS A 449 8.95 11.56 -11.41
C HIS A 449 8.12 10.36 -11.84
N LEU A 450 7.78 10.30 -13.12
CA LEU A 450 7.13 9.16 -13.75
C LEU A 450 7.55 9.10 -15.21
N PHE A 451 7.93 7.90 -15.69
CA PHE A 451 8.16 7.62 -17.10
C PHE A 451 6.97 6.87 -17.70
N TYR A 452 6.56 7.26 -18.88
CA TYR A 452 5.76 6.43 -19.76
C TYR A 452 6.69 5.55 -20.60
N CYS A 453 6.34 4.29 -20.80
CA CYS A 453 7.01 3.39 -21.71
C CYS A 453 6.00 2.59 -22.56
N ASP A 454 6.23 2.46 -23.87
CA ASP A 454 5.42 1.61 -24.73
C ASP A 454 5.61 0.13 -24.36
N SER A 455 4.57 -0.67 -24.53
CA SER A 455 4.54 -2.08 -24.11
C SER A 455 5.39 -3.01 -24.99
N ASP A 456 5.92 -2.52 -26.11
CA ASP A 456 6.82 -3.25 -27.00
C ASP A 456 8.31 -2.86 -26.85
N LEU A 457 8.68 -2.33 -25.68
CA LEU A 457 10.06 -2.19 -25.25
C LEU A 457 10.61 -3.51 -24.70
N TYR A 458 11.93 -3.70 -24.74
CA TYR A 458 12.61 -4.81 -24.07
C TYR A 458 13.95 -4.33 -23.49
N PHE A 459 14.18 -4.63 -22.21
CA PHE A 459 15.35 -4.17 -21.45
C PHE A 459 16.49 -5.19 -21.56
N PHE A 460 17.62 -4.75 -22.08
CA PHE A 460 18.85 -5.53 -22.25
C PHE A 460 19.84 -5.34 -21.10
N SER A 461 19.79 -4.18 -20.45
CA SER A 461 20.65 -3.87 -19.31
C SER A 461 19.92 -2.98 -18.29
N ASN A 462 20.61 -2.67 -17.18
CA ASN A 462 20.06 -1.89 -16.08
C ASN A 462 19.66 -0.47 -16.52
N PRO A 463 18.37 -0.09 -16.43
CA PRO A 463 17.87 1.21 -16.89
C PRO A 463 18.01 2.36 -15.87
N LEU A 464 18.56 2.13 -14.68
CA LEU A 464 18.61 3.16 -13.62
C LEU A 464 19.42 4.40 -14.01
N SER A 465 20.37 4.25 -14.94
CA SER A 465 21.12 5.39 -15.50
C SER A 465 20.23 6.47 -16.13
N VAL A 466 19.00 6.10 -16.57
CA VAL A 466 18.02 7.06 -17.09
C VAL A 466 17.58 8.06 -16.03
N ILE A 467 17.48 7.62 -14.76
CA ILE A 467 17.09 8.50 -13.64
C ILE A 467 18.19 9.54 -13.38
N ASP A 468 19.44 9.09 -13.37
CA ASP A 468 20.59 9.97 -13.16
C ASP A 468 20.70 11.00 -14.30
N ASP A 469 20.52 10.56 -15.56
CA ASP A 469 20.52 11.42 -16.74
C ASP A 469 19.33 12.41 -16.75
N PHE A 470 18.16 11.99 -16.25
CA PHE A 470 17.00 12.88 -16.06
C PHE A 470 17.30 14.00 -15.06
N GLY A 471 17.98 13.67 -13.95
CA GLY A 471 18.42 14.64 -12.96
C GLY A 471 17.28 15.54 -12.48
N ARG A 472 17.48 16.87 -12.62
CA ARG A 472 16.51 17.90 -12.18
C ARG A 472 15.69 18.53 -13.32
N PHE A 473 15.76 17.98 -14.52
CA PHE A 473 14.98 18.50 -15.64
C PHE A 473 13.48 18.21 -15.46
N SER A 474 12.61 19.04 -16.04
CA SER A 474 11.16 18.91 -15.95
C SER A 474 10.61 17.76 -16.80
N VAL A 475 11.16 17.60 -18.02
CA VAL A 475 10.75 16.56 -18.99
C VAL A 475 11.98 15.88 -19.56
N TYR A 476 11.87 14.57 -19.78
CA TYR A 476 12.88 13.73 -20.41
C TYR A 476 12.37 13.23 -21.75
N LEU A 477 13.07 13.56 -22.84
CA LEU A 477 12.76 13.13 -24.19
C LEU A 477 13.89 12.28 -24.77
N CYS A 478 13.54 11.28 -25.58
CA CYS A 478 14.51 10.50 -26.37
C CYS A 478 14.47 10.92 -27.83
N ARG A 479 15.64 11.13 -28.44
CA ARG A 479 15.74 11.43 -29.89
C ARG A 479 15.26 10.24 -30.72
N GLN A 480 14.54 10.53 -31.82
CA GLN A 480 14.11 9.56 -32.82
C GLN A 480 15.31 8.94 -33.53
N ARG A 481 16.30 9.73 -33.90
CA ARG A 481 17.49 9.30 -34.65
C ARG A 481 17.12 8.57 -35.95
N GLY A 482 16.04 9.02 -36.58
CA GLY A 482 15.58 8.51 -37.85
C GLY A 482 16.25 9.23 -39.06
N THR A 483 15.82 8.88 -40.27
CA THR A 483 16.14 9.66 -41.47
C THR A 483 15.43 11.02 -41.40
N GLU A 484 15.91 12.02 -42.15
CA GLU A 484 15.27 13.34 -42.24
C GLU A 484 13.79 13.22 -42.65
N VAL A 485 13.47 12.30 -43.56
CA VAL A 485 12.11 12.04 -44.02
C VAL A 485 11.26 11.47 -42.87
N LEU A 486 11.80 10.50 -42.14
CA LEU A 486 11.07 9.89 -41.02
C LEU A 486 10.82 10.91 -39.91
N GLU A 487 11.84 11.71 -39.56
CA GLU A 487 11.68 12.74 -38.53
C GLU A 487 10.74 13.88 -38.99
N HIS A 488 10.70 14.21 -40.28
CA HIS A 488 9.76 15.19 -40.80
C HIS A 488 8.29 14.80 -40.59
N PHE A 489 7.94 13.51 -40.81
CA PHE A 489 6.58 13.04 -40.74
C PHE A 489 6.18 12.56 -39.33
N HIS A 490 7.12 12.01 -38.57
CA HIS A 490 6.84 11.36 -37.28
C HIS A 490 7.40 12.10 -36.07
N GLY A 491 8.32 13.08 -36.29
CA GLY A 491 8.92 13.86 -35.21
C GLY A 491 10.35 13.46 -34.86
N GLN A 492 11.06 14.40 -34.23
CA GLN A 492 12.47 14.25 -33.80
C GLN A 492 12.58 13.47 -32.46
N TYR A 493 11.49 13.33 -31.74
CA TYR A 493 11.44 12.68 -30.41
C TYR A 493 10.46 11.54 -30.40
N GLN A 494 10.78 10.50 -29.63
CA GLN A 494 9.95 9.30 -29.52
C GLN A 494 8.97 9.42 -28.33
N ALA A 495 7.69 9.18 -28.57
CA ALA A 495 6.67 9.06 -27.52
C ALA A 495 6.66 7.70 -26.81
N GLY A 496 7.47 6.74 -27.27
CA GLY A 496 7.55 5.40 -26.69
C GLY A 496 8.30 5.32 -25.36
N PHE A 497 9.08 6.37 -25.02
CA PHE A 497 9.70 6.52 -23.71
C PHE A 497 9.88 8.00 -23.39
N ILE A 498 9.12 8.49 -22.42
CA ILE A 498 9.09 9.91 -22.02
C ILE A 498 8.93 10.04 -20.50
N GLY A 499 9.66 10.97 -19.88
CA GLY A 499 9.63 11.20 -18.43
C GLY A 499 9.13 12.59 -18.04
N PHE A 500 8.38 12.65 -16.95
CA PHE A 500 7.87 13.90 -16.35
C PHE A 500 8.21 13.95 -14.86
N LYS A 501 8.73 15.09 -14.39
CA LYS A 501 8.85 15.37 -12.95
C LYS A 501 7.49 15.74 -12.36
N ASN A 502 7.30 15.47 -11.09
CA ASN A 502 6.08 15.85 -10.38
C ASN A 502 6.18 17.28 -9.81
N GLU A 503 6.34 18.27 -10.70
CA GLU A 503 6.49 19.67 -10.34
C GLU A 503 5.71 20.58 -11.30
N ARG A 504 5.62 21.88 -10.99
CA ARG A 504 4.73 22.82 -11.65
C ARG A 504 4.99 22.97 -13.15
N ASN A 505 6.29 23.09 -13.58
CA ASN A 505 6.62 23.27 -14.99
C ASN A 505 6.30 22.03 -15.80
N SER A 506 6.68 20.87 -15.31
CA SER A 506 6.36 19.58 -15.93
C SER A 506 4.86 19.36 -16.09
N ARG A 507 4.06 19.68 -15.08
CA ARG A 507 2.59 19.58 -15.16
C ARG A 507 1.98 20.53 -16.19
N LYS A 508 2.55 21.74 -16.37
CA LYS A 508 2.15 22.68 -17.41
C LYS A 508 2.40 22.10 -18.81
N ILE A 509 3.58 21.50 -19.02
CA ILE A 509 3.96 20.87 -20.28
C ILE A 509 3.06 19.66 -20.57
N LEU A 510 2.88 18.80 -19.59
CA LEU A 510 2.02 17.62 -19.69
C LEU A 510 0.57 17.97 -20.03
N ASN A 511 0.02 19.01 -19.39
CA ASN A 511 -1.34 19.49 -19.70
C ASN A 511 -1.44 20.07 -21.12
N TRP A 512 -0.40 20.76 -21.61
CA TRP A 512 -0.33 21.22 -22.99
C TRP A 512 -0.34 20.04 -23.98
N TRP A 513 0.51 19.02 -23.76
CA TRP A 513 0.56 17.82 -24.59
C TRP A 513 -0.76 17.05 -24.58
N LYS A 514 -1.33 16.85 -23.39
CA LYS A 514 -2.65 16.25 -23.22
C LYS A 514 -3.72 16.97 -24.07
N LYS A 515 -3.77 18.30 -23.99
CA LYS A 515 -4.74 19.09 -24.76
C LYS A 515 -4.56 18.85 -26.25
N LYS A 516 -3.32 18.81 -26.77
CA LYS A 516 -3.05 18.55 -28.18
C LYS A 516 -3.49 17.15 -28.61
N CYS A 517 -3.21 16.14 -27.81
CA CYS A 517 -3.67 14.77 -28.07
C CYS A 517 -5.19 14.63 -28.04
N LEU A 518 -5.89 15.37 -27.17
CA LEU A 518 -7.36 15.39 -27.14
C LEU A 518 -7.94 16.08 -28.39
N GLU A 519 -7.32 17.19 -28.85
CA GLU A 519 -7.73 17.90 -30.05
C GLU A 519 -7.55 17.03 -31.31
N GLU A 520 -6.40 16.39 -31.47
CA GLU A 520 -6.09 15.51 -32.59
C GLU A 520 -5.00 14.50 -32.25
N CYS A 521 -5.21 13.25 -32.60
CA CYS A 521 -4.21 12.19 -32.51
C CYS A 521 -4.55 11.09 -33.53
N SER A 522 -3.98 11.16 -34.73
CA SER A 522 -4.28 10.27 -35.85
C SER A 522 -3.03 9.57 -36.36
N GLU A 523 -3.22 8.34 -36.86
CA GLU A 523 -2.18 7.58 -37.60
C GLU A 523 -1.82 8.23 -38.93
N VAL A 524 -2.63 9.15 -39.43
CA VAL A 524 -2.42 9.87 -40.68
C VAL A 524 -1.79 11.22 -40.37
N TYR A 525 -0.65 11.54 -41.07
CA TYR A 525 0.00 12.83 -40.97
C TYR A 525 -0.93 13.94 -41.45
N ASN A 526 -1.09 14.98 -40.66
CA ASN A 526 -1.85 16.16 -40.99
C ASN A 526 -0.91 17.35 -41.28
N ASP A 527 -0.79 17.73 -42.54
CA ASP A 527 0.13 18.80 -42.96
C ASP A 527 -0.28 20.19 -42.48
N GLU A 528 -1.60 20.45 -42.37
CA GLU A 528 -2.11 21.77 -41.92
C GLU A 528 -1.82 21.96 -40.40
N ARG A 529 -2.01 20.93 -39.61
CA ARG A 529 -1.82 20.97 -38.14
C ARG A 529 -0.42 20.57 -37.69
N LYS A 530 0.39 20.05 -38.62
CA LYS A 530 1.72 19.48 -38.32
C LYS A 530 1.62 18.49 -37.16
N SER A 531 0.74 17.48 -37.32
CA SER A 531 0.47 16.46 -36.31
C SER A 531 0.52 15.05 -36.89
N TRP A 532 1.04 14.14 -36.09
CA TRP A 532 1.02 12.70 -36.30
C TRP A 532 1.05 12.01 -34.94
N GLY A 533 0.02 11.25 -34.65
CA GLY A 533 -0.13 10.60 -33.36
C GLY A 533 -0.02 11.58 -32.18
N ASP A 534 0.51 11.11 -31.11
CA ASP A 534 0.89 11.87 -29.93
C ASP A 534 2.34 12.40 -30.04
N GLN A 535 3.13 11.82 -30.95
CA GLN A 535 4.58 11.95 -31.02
C GLN A 535 5.04 13.28 -31.64
N LEU A 536 4.50 13.70 -32.77
CA LEU A 536 4.98 14.89 -33.49
C LEU A 536 4.82 16.20 -32.65
N TYR A 537 3.87 16.22 -31.72
CA TYR A 537 3.74 17.32 -30.76
C TYR A 537 4.99 17.51 -29.87
N LEU A 538 5.73 16.44 -29.62
CA LEU A 538 6.93 16.50 -28.76
C LEU A 538 8.00 17.43 -29.30
N ASP A 539 8.07 17.62 -30.63
CA ASP A 539 9.01 18.51 -31.27
C ASP A 539 8.85 19.97 -30.81
N ARG A 540 7.61 20.34 -30.45
CA ARG A 540 7.28 21.68 -29.98
C ARG A 540 7.65 21.91 -28.51
N ILE A 541 7.89 20.85 -27.73
CA ILE A 541 8.16 20.98 -26.29
C ILE A 541 9.45 21.78 -26.04
N PRO A 542 10.59 21.46 -26.63
CA PRO A 542 11.81 22.25 -26.42
C PRO A 542 11.74 23.66 -27.00
N GLU A 543 10.84 23.92 -27.96
CA GLU A 543 10.63 25.26 -28.53
C GLU A 543 9.79 26.15 -27.62
N LEU A 544 8.80 25.58 -26.92
CA LEU A 544 7.81 26.31 -26.15
C LEU A 544 8.13 26.37 -24.64
N PHE A 545 8.97 25.48 -24.17
CA PHE A 545 9.21 25.29 -22.74
C PHE A 545 10.69 25.10 -22.44
N GLU A 546 11.07 25.52 -21.24
CA GLU A 546 12.43 25.37 -20.73
C GLU A 546 12.59 24.13 -19.84
N ASN A 547 13.85 23.83 -19.49
CA ASN A 547 14.22 22.75 -18.56
C ASN A 547 13.89 21.34 -19.07
N ILE A 548 14.20 21.09 -20.36
CA ILE A 548 13.96 19.82 -21.05
C ILE A 548 15.28 19.07 -21.20
N LYS A 549 15.31 17.81 -20.76
CA LYS A 549 16.41 16.89 -21.05
C LYS A 549 16.14 16.14 -22.35
N VAL A 550 17.02 16.24 -23.28
CA VAL A 550 17.03 15.45 -24.53
C VAL A 550 18.14 14.42 -24.45
N ASN A 551 17.78 13.15 -24.35
CA ASN A 551 18.74 12.06 -24.37
C ASN A 551 19.16 11.71 -25.82
N GLN A 552 20.46 11.54 -26.04
CA GLN A 552 21.04 11.21 -27.33
C GLN A 552 21.79 9.87 -27.34
N ASN A 553 21.81 9.16 -26.20
CA ASN A 553 22.48 7.86 -26.10
C ASN A 553 21.83 6.83 -27.02
N PRO A 554 22.57 6.26 -28.01
CA PRO A 554 22.01 5.28 -28.95
C PRO A 554 21.53 3.99 -28.30
N GLY A 555 22.01 3.65 -27.13
CA GLY A 555 21.55 2.47 -26.35
C GLY A 555 20.24 2.69 -25.60
N ILE A 556 19.70 3.92 -25.54
CA ILE A 556 18.44 4.24 -24.88
C ILE A 556 17.36 4.46 -25.93
N ASN A 557 16.30 3.66 -25.86
CA ASN A 557 15.20 3.68 -26.81
C ASN A 557 15.69 3.48 -28.27
N ALA A 558 16.62 2.55 -28.46
CA ALA A 558 17.04 2.11 -29.80
C ALA A 558 15.87 1.37 -30.48
N ALA A 559 15.80 1.45 -31.79
CA ALA A 559 14.64 0.95 -32.53
C ALA A 559 15.03 0.46 -33.95
N PRO A 560 14.16 -0.26 -34.65
CA PRO A 560 14.44 -0.76 -36.00
C PRO A 560 14.87 0.34 -36.98
N TRP A 561 14.24 1.51 -36.93
CA TRP A 561 14.62 2.65 -37.81
C TRP A 561 16.01 3.20 -37.56
N ASN A 562 16.66 2.92 -36.44
CA ASN A 562 18.04 3.28 -36.17
C ASN A 562 19.03 2.31 -36.79
N LEU A 563 18.72 1.00 -36.80
CA LEU A 563 19.65 -0.06 -37.20
C LEU A 563 19.37 -0.62 -38.59
N ILE A 564 18.15 -0.51 -39.07
CA ILE A 564 17.68 -1.20 -40.29
C ILE A 564 17.47 -0.20 -41.44
N LEU A 565 16.89 0.96 -41.16
CA LEU A 565 16.52 1.96 -42.18
C LEU A 565 17.61 2.96 -42.48
N ASN A 566 18.45 3.24 -41.51
CA ASN A 566 19.52 4.17 -41.72
C ASN A 566 20.74 3.45 -42.28
N ASN A 567 21.04 3.30 -43.44
CA ASN A 567 22.33 2.81 -44.00
C ASN A 567 23.59 3.29 -43.22
N THR A 568 23.41 3.56 -41.97
CA THR A 568 24.44 3.95 -41.00
C THR A 568 25.09 2.66 -40.50
N GLU A 569 26.40 2.62 -40.54
CA GLU A 569 27.27 1.56 -40.04
C GLU A 569 27.16 1.37 -38.50
N GLN A 570 25.96 1.48 -37.90
CA GLN A 570 25.77 1.23 -36.46
C GLN A 570 26.02 -0.25 -36.16
N GLU A 571 27.10 -0.50 -35.44
CA GLU A 571 27.56 -1.84 -35.15
C GLU A 571 26.91 -2.37 -33.87
N VAL A 572 26.21 -3.53 -33.99
CA VAL A 572 25.73 -4.28 -32.84
C VAL A 572 26.81 -5.27 -32.43
N THR A 573 27.35 -5.09 -31.23
CA THR A 573 28.42 -5.94 -30.67
C THR A 573 28.03 -6.45 -29.28
N THR A 574 28.77 -7.47 -28.78
CA THR A 574 28.62 -8.00 -27.45
C THR A 574 29.94 -8.00 -26.69
N ARG A 575 29.89 -7.66 -25.39
CA ARG A 575 31.02 -7.75 -24.46
C ARG A 575 30.52 -8.24 -23.12
N GLU A 576 31.09 -9.29 -22.56
CA GLU A 576 30.74 -9.84 -21.25
C GLU A 576 29.21 -10.08 -21.10
N ASN A 577 28.56 -10.63 -22.12
CA ASN A 577 27.12 -10.87 -22.22
C ASN A 577 26.22 -9.61 -22.30
N ASN A 578 26.78 -8.43 -22.42
CA ASN A 578 26.02 -7.19 -22.67
C ASN A 578 26.04 -6.84 -24.17
N VAL A 579 24.94 -6.31 -24.65
CA VAL A 579 24.77 -5.84 -26.02
C VAL A 579 25.14 -4.35 -26.10
N TYR A 580 25.82 -3.94 -27.16
CA TYR A 580 26.23 -2.58 -27.41
C TYR A 580 25.81 -2.11 -28.81
N ILE A 581 25.46 -0.84 -28.91
CA ILE A 581 25.26 -0.13 -30.17
C ILE A 581 26.29 1.00 -30.21
N ASP A 582 27.19 0.97 -31.18
CA ASP A 582 28.30 1.95 -31.32
C ASP A 582 29.08 2.20 -30.01
N ASN A 583 29.48 1.12 -29.35
CA ASN A 583 30.15 1.14 -28.04
C ASN A 583 29.31 1.65 -26.85
N ASN A 584 28.03 2.00 -27.04
CA ASN A 584 27.12 2.34 -25.96
C ASN A 584 26.35 1.09 -25.51
N PRO A 585 26.24 0.81 -24.20
CA PRO A 585 25.44 -0.31 -23.72
C PRO A 585 23.99 -0.15 -24.18
N LEU A 586 23.42 -1.19 -24.75
CA LEU A 586 21.99 -1.24 -25.08
C LEU A 586 21.19 -1.37 -23.77
N ILE A 587 20.49 -0.32 -23.40
CA ILE A 587 19.64 -0.31 -22.22
C ILE A 587 18.29 -0.94 -22.54
N PHE A 588 17.59 -0.44 -23.54
CA PHE A 588 16.37 -1.05 -24.05
C PHE A 588 16.15 -0.74 -25.53
N PHE A 589 15.46 -1.69 -26.18
CA PHE A 589 15.12 -1.63 -27.59
C PHE A 589 13.60 -1.58 -27.78
N HIS A 590 13.12 -0.76 -28.71
CA HIS A 590 11.73 -0.56 -29.05
C HIS A 590 11.36 -1.38 -30.29
N PHE A 591 10.63 -2.49 -30.12
CA PHE A 591 10.23 -3.41 -31.19
C PHE A 591 8.97 -2.91 -31.94
N GLY A 592 8.96 -1.63 -32.30
CA GLY A 592 7.86 -1.03 -33.06
C GLY A 592 7.60 -1.77 -34.37
N SER A 593 6.32 -1.87 -34.74
CA SER A 593 5.87 -2.52 -35.99
C SER A 593 6.21 -4.01 -36.17
N LEU A 594 6.60 -4.73 -35.12
CA LEU A 594 6.72 -6.16 -35.10
C LEU A 594 5.34 -6.82 -34.95
N LEU A 595 5.05 -7.87 -35.73
CA LEU A 595 3.84 -8.67 -35.61
C LEU A 595 4.14 -10.10 -35.13
N ILE A 596 3.28 -10.61 -34.25
CA ILE A 596 3.26 -12.02 -33.82
C ILE A 596 2.21 -12.71 -34.68
N LEU A 597 2.65 -13.57 -35.60
CA LEU A 597 1.79 -14.27 -36.55
C LEU A 597 1.23 -15.57 -35.94
N ASN A 598 2.09 -16.29 -35.25
CA ASN A 598 1.76 -17.43 -34.41
C ASN A 598 2.87 -17.66 -33.38
N GLU A 599 2.85 -18.79 -32.65
CA GLU A 599 3.83 -19.09 -31.59
C GLU A 599 5.29 -19.07 -32.04
N ASN A 600 5.56 -19.35 -33.33
CA ASN A 600 6.91 -19.50 -33.86
C ASN A 600 7.24 -18.57 -35.01
N GLU A 601 6.27 -17.87 -35.57
CA GLU A 601 6.43 -17.04 -36.76
C GLU A 601 6.09 -15.57 -36.47
N PHE A 602 6.92 -14.70 -36.99
CA PHE A 602 6.86 -13.27 -36.77
C PHE A 602 7.07 -12.51 -38.08
N ASP A 603 6.53 -11.30 -38.19
CA ASP A 603 6.98 -10.31 -39.15
C ASP A 603 7.78 -9.24 -38.37
N LEU A 604 9.08 -9.22 -38.57
CA LEU A 604 9.98 -8.37 -37.78
C LEU A 604 9.80 -6.88 -38.05
N TRP A 605 9.29 -6.51 -39.24
CA TRP A 605 9.01 -5.13 -39.63
C TRP A 605 7.91 -5.09 -40.69
N LYS A 606 6.66 -4.81 -40.29
CA LYS A 606 5.47 -4.89 -41.17
C LYS A 606 5.39 -3.78 -42.22
N LEU A 607 6.15 -2.68 -42.10
CA LEU A 607 5.98 -1.49 -42.92
C LEU A 607 6.57 -1.66 -44.31
N GLU A 608 7.79 -2.18 -44.40
CA GLU A 608 8.49 -2.41 -45.67
C GLU A 608 9.48 -3.57 -45.56
N LYS A 609 9.96 -4.07 -46.70
CA LYS A 609 11.01 -5.09 -46.70
C LYS A 609 12.35 -4.44 -46.39
N VAL A 610 13.09 -5.00 -45.46
CA VAL A 610 14.37 -4.50 -44.96
C VAL A 610 15.41 -5.61 -44.87
N ASP A 611 16.66 -5.26 -44.87
CA ASP A 611 17.77 -6.19 -44.63
C ASP A 611 18.26 -6.04 -43.18
N ILE A 612 18.08 -7.06 -42.38
CA ILE A 612 18.43 -7.04 -40.95
C ILE A 612 19.73 -7.82 -40.77
N SER A 613 20.75 -7.16 -40.21
CA SER A 613 22.07 -7.77 -39.99
C SER A 613 21.96 -9.02 -39.08
N SER A 614 22.84 -9.98 -39.30
CA SER A 614 22.90 -11.21 -38.46
C SER A 614 23.16 -10.90 -37.01
N SER A 615 23.96 -9.88 -36.68
CA SER A 615 24.20 -9.44 -35.29
C SER A 615 22.94 -8.86 -34.66
N THR A 616 22.17 -8.04 -35.36
CA THR A 616 20.89 -7.50 -34.90
C THR A 616 19.90 -8.63 -34.65
N LEU A 617 19.79 -9.58 -35.57
CA LEU A 617 18.92 -10.78 -35.38
C LEU A 617 19.36 -11.58 -34.15
N MET A 618 20.64 -11.90 -34.04
CA MET A 618 21.17 -12.77 -33.00
C MET A 618 21.11 -12.15 -31.60
N TYR A 619 21.49 -10.89 -31.49
CA TYR A 619 21.68 -10.29 -30.17
C TYR A 619 20.51 -9.41 -29.70
N ILE A 620 19.63 -8.97 -30.60
CA ILE A 620 18.49 -8.13 -30.27
C ILE A 620 17.16 -8.88 -30.47
N TYR A 621 16.87 -9.37 -31.67
CA TYR A 621 15.58 -10.01 -31.95
C TYR A 621 15.43 -11.39 -31.29
N ASN A 622 16.41 -12.27 -31.38
CA ASN A 622 16.28 -13.61 -30.81
C ASN A 622 16.00 -13.64 -29.33
N PRO A 623 16.69 -12.87 -28.44
CA PRO A 623 16.35 -12.85 -27.02
C PRO A 623 14.92 -12.41 -26.75
N TYR A 624 14.44 -11.39 -27.47
CA TYR A 624 13.08 -10.89 -27.35
C TYR A 624 12.04 -11.92 -27.82
N LEU A 625 12.21 -12.47 -29.03
CA LEU A 625 11.28 -13.43 -29.62
C LEU A 625 11.23 -14.75 -28.84
N THR A 626 12.37 -15.18 -28.28
CA THR A 626 12.42 -16.34 -27.37
C THR A 626 11.54 -16.07 -26.14
N LYS A 627 11.65 -14.89 -25.55
CA LYS A 627 10.80 -14.52 -24.40
C LYS A 627 9.33 -14.42 -24.77
N VAL A 628 8.99 -13.85 -25.92
CA VAL A 628 7.62 -13.81 -26.46
C VAL A 628 7.05 -15.25 -26.61
N LYS A 629 7.84 -16.16 -27.19
CA LYS A 629 7.45 -17.57 -27.34
C LYS A 629 7.20 -18.27 -25.99
N GLU A 630 8.10 -18.08 -25.01
CA GLU A 630 7.93 -18.60 -23.65
C GLU A 630 6.61 -18.12 -23.02
N ILE A 631 6.29 -16.85 -23.17
CA ILE A 631 5.06 -16.25 -22.64
C ILE A 631 3.83 -16.85 -23.34
N LEU A 632 3.83 -16.90 -24.67
CA LEU A 632 2.75 -17.51 -25.44
C LEU A 632 2.49 -18.95 -25.01
N SER A 633 3.55 -19.73 -24.80
CA SER A 633 3.44 -21.12 -24.34
C SER A 633 2.90 -21.26 -22.92
N SER A 634 3.05 -20.22 -22.09
CA SER A 634 2.55 -20.19 -20.70
C SER A 634 1.09 -19.74 -20.57
N LEU A 635 0.54 -19.07 -21.58
CA LEU A 635 -0.83 -18.56 -21.58
C LEU A 635 -1.79 -19.57 -22.20
N SER A 636 -2.88 -19.89 -21.53
CA SER A 636 -3.97 -20.68 -22.11
C SER A 636 -4.68 -19.87 -23.21
N ASN A 637 -5.07 -20.55 -24.32
CA ASN A 637 -5.73 -19.92 -25.48
C ASN A 637 -4.93 -18.77 -26.11
N ASN A 638 -3.64 -19.01 -26.36
CA ASN A 638 -2.71 -18.01 -26.86
C ASN A 638 -3.06 -17.42 -28.24
N THR A 639 -3.91 -18.08 -29.04
CA THR A 639 -4.33 -17.61 -30.37
C THR A 639 -5.01 -16.24 -30.36
N GLN A 640 -5.62 -15.86 -29.28
CA GLN A 640 -6.25 -14.54 -29.11
C GLN A 640 -5.25 -13.35 -29.06
N PHE A 641 -3.95 -13.64 -28.84
CA PHE A 641 -2.89 -12.66 -28.76
C PHE A 641 -2.10 -12.50 -30.07
N PHE A 642 -2.46 -13.25 -31.09
CA PHE A 642 -1.87 -13.12 -32.40
C PHE A 642 -2.44 -11.90 -33.14
N ALA A 643 -1.65 -11.35 -34.07
CA ALA A 643 -2.09 -10.22 -34.86
C ALA A 643 -3.36 -10.54 -35.66
N ASN A 644 -4.37 -9.66 -35.55
CA ASN A 644 -5.57 -9.76 -36.39
C ASN A 644 -5.25 -9.23 -37.78
N LEU A 645 -4.94 -10.12 -38.71
CA LEU A 645 -4.44 -9.80 -40.03
C LEU A 645 -5.54 -9.92 -41.09
N PRO A 646 -5.52 -9.08 -42.13
CA PRO A 646 -6.42 -9.22 -43.25
C PRO A 646 -6.17 -10.55 -44.00
N SER A 647 -7.22 -11.11 -44.62
CA SER A 647 -7.10 -12.31 -45.40
C SER A 647 -6.06 -12.15 -46.52
N GLY A 648 -5.11 -13.07 -46.58
CA GLY A 648 -4.01 -13.05 -47.56
C GLY A 648 -2.84 -12.14 -47.17
N TYR A 649 -2.72 -11.77 -45.90
CA TYR A 649 -1.54 -11.03 -45.43
C TYR A 649 -0.24 -11.83 -45.72
N ILE A 650 0.73 -11.14 -46.29
CA ILE A 650 2.07 -11.71 -46.57
C ILE A 650 3.07 -10.89 -45.70
N ALA A 651 3.79 -11.60 -44.82
CA ALA A 651 4.81 -10.98 -43.99
C ALA A 651 5.91 -10.41 -44.88
N LYS A 652 6.31 -9.15 -44.61
CA LYS A 652 7.36 -8.47 -45.34
C LYS A 652 8.75 -8.92 -44.92
N ASN A 653 8.92 -9.21 -43.62
CA ASN A 653 10.17 -9.68 -43.03
C ASN A 653 9.91 -10.93 -42.18
N PRO A 654 9.53 -12.06 -42.82
CA PRO A 654 9.18 -13.28 -42.09
C PRO A 654 10.39 -13.83 -41.35
N TYR A 655 10.16 -14.20 -40.10
CA TYR A 655 11.16 -14.83 -39.24
C TYR A 655 10.53 -15.98 -38.44
N SER A 656 11.21 -17.11 -38.41
CA SER A 656 10.76 -18.24 -37.62
C SER A 656 11.82 -18.63 -36.61
N ILE A 657 11.42 -18.74 -35.34
CA ILE A 657 12.27 -19.35 -34.33
C ILE A 657 12.13 -20.88 -34.54
N ALA A 658 13.09 -21.46 -35.29
CA ALA A 658 13.23 -22.91 -35.33
C ALA A 658 13.38 -23.42 -33.88
N SER A 659 12.76 -24.57 -33.56
CA SER A 659 12.95 -25.26 -32.29
C SER A 659 14.45 -25.37 -32.00
N LEU A 660 14.91 -24.56 -31.06
CA LEU A 660 16.23 -24.70 -30.45
C LEU A 660 16.33 -26.03 -29.72
#